data_c808a9acc6c103874be4390592561559
#
_entry.id   c808a9acc6c103874be4390592561559
#
_cell.length_a   1.000
_cell.length_b   1.000
_cell.length_c   1.000
_cell.angle_alpha   90.00
_cell.angle_beta   90.00
_cell.angle_gamma   90.00
#
_symmetry.space_group_name_H-M   'P 1'
#
loop_
_entity.id
_entity.type
_entity.pdbx_description
1 polymer ?
#
loop_
_entity_poly.entity_id
_entity_poly.type
_entity_poly.pdbx_seq_one_letter_code
_entity_poly.pdbx_strand_id
1 'polypeptide(L)'
;MLVRYPRLSRITLGCLGALFTLGLAASGPVKSAADEPVDGRAVHANSFDIKNGNFLVDDRPIQLISGEIHYPRIAPEYWRQRLRMAKACGLNAITTYVFWNMHEPEKGKWDFKGANDVARFVRIAQEEGLYVILRPGPYVCAEWDFGGYPYWLLNEKNMTIRTHDAKYMNFVQRYFNQLAKQLIPLQADRGGNLIMVQVENEYGSYGNDRVYIGMVRDALKKAGFTVPLFMCDGGPQLANDYVQGLFPGENGGSGPEVKRTIDKYYPGGPYFVPEYYPGWLDHWGAPMVRVSTQSVVRSTERMLDGGISFNYYMFHGGTNFAFTNGANFGGAFEPDITSYDYDAPLDEAGHATPKFMAVREAITKRVGSVPDVPAPPPVITVPPVTLSQHGSIAGTLPTPIKSSTLKSMEEIGQDYGFVLYRTKLTGPVSGKLVVKDVRDFAVVMLNGKRIGAIDRRHKAAPLQIDVTGGEATLDILVENGGRINYGPLLLDNRKGITEYVRLGDKQVSGWEIYSLPFKSVTTLKFDGLTTDGPTVRKGTFTLKSAGDTYLDMRGWRKGVVFVNGHNLGKFWEIGPQQTLYVPGPWLRKGKNEIVVLDLLPTGKETVSGLDHAILDEVHAEEVTVKHRPVPAVVPAPKEDEKIAAGEFTEQDGPQDVSVGQKHARYVAFQAISSWEGDYASCAEFFLLDAAGKPVSRDNWKILYSDSEETAQEDGSADNMIDDDTGTLWHSVWSANHSSLPHFVVIDLGGDTSFSGIRYVARPGKKPAKTKQFAIYASDSPFNGAK
;
A
#
# COMPACT_ATOMS: atom_id res chain seq x y z
N MET A 1 -19.91 -57.86 -44.97
CA MET A 1 -19.05 -58.12 -46.15
C MET A 1 -17.64 -57.60 -45.73
N LEU A 2 -16.86 -58.44 -45.15
CA LEU A 2 -15.76 -59.34 -45.56
C LEU A 2 -15.07 -58.88 -46.88
N VAL A 3 -13.74 -58.62 -46.76
CA VAL A 3 -12.62 -59.28 -47.44
C VAL A 3 -11.39 -58.44 -47.25
N ARG A 4 -10.40 -58.70 -46.39
CA ARG A 4 -9.15 -59.48 -46.53
C ARG A 4 -8.01 -58.84 -47.27
N TYR A 5 -6.87 -58.79 -46.53
CA TYR A 5 -5.46 -58.52 -46.87
C TYR A 5 -4.95 -59.41 -48.03
N PRO A 6 -3.79 -59.10 -48.64
CA PRO A 6 -2.61 -59.85 -48.20
C PRO A 6 -1.28 -59.13 -48.04
N ARG A 7 -0.37 -59.87 -47.38
CA ARG A 7 1.08 -59.60 -47.12
C ARG A 7 1.94 -59.91 -48.37
N LEU A 8 3.14 -59.32 -48.37
CA LEU A 8 4.46 -59.86 -48.71
C LEU A 8 5.34 -58.71 -49.20
N SER A 9 6.66 -58.63 -49.09
CA SER A 9 7.75 -59.20 -48.29
C SER A 9 9.03 -58.36 -48.57
N ARG A 10 9.97 -58.45 -47.66
CA ARG A 10 11.32 -57.88 -47.58
C ARG A 10 12.06 -57.68 -48.92
N ILE A 11 12.88 -56.56 -49.00
CA ILE A 11 14.28 -56.59 -49.46
C ILE A 11 15.01 -55.45 -48.71
N THR A 12 16.19 -55.78 -48.15
CA THR A 12 17.15 -54.99 -47.41
C THR A 12 18.10 -54.30 -48.39
N LEU A 13 18.35 -52.99 -48.20
CA LEU A 13 19.63 -52.41 -48.61
C LEU A 13 19.96 -51.23 -47.71
N GLY A 14 21.12 -51.29 -47.07
CA GLY A 14 21.58 -50.26 -46.18
C GLY A 14 22.16 -49.04 -46.88
N CYS A 15 21.96 -47.89 -46.24
CA CYS A 15 22.82 -46.74 -46.40
C CYS A 15 22.91 -46.03 -45.07
N LEU A 16 24.13 -45.91 -44.51
CA LEU A 16 24.45 -45.08 -43.37
C LEU A 16 24.11 -43.63 -43.68
N GLY A 17 23.20 -43.04 -42.87
CA GLY A 17 22.96 -41.62 -42.82
C GLY A 17 22.99 -41.23 -41.33
N ALA A 18 24.08 -40.58 -40.91
CA ALA A 18 24.22 -40.04 -39.57
C ALA A 18 23.20 -38.87 -39.37
N LEU A 19 22.09 -39.12 -38.66
CA LEU A 19 21.24 -38.07 -38.12
C LEU A 19 21.86 -37.57 -36.85
N PHE A 20 22.39 -36.34 -36.86
CA PHE A 20 22.66 -35.54 -35.68
C PHE A 20 21.27 -35.13 -35.08
N THR A 21 20.82 -35.83 -34.09
CA THR A 21 19.76 -35.33 -33.20
C THR A 21 20.43 -34.33 -32.26
N LEU A 22 20.18 -33.02 -32.50
CA LEU A 22 20.37 -31.99 -31.51
C LEU A 22 19.38 -32.26 -30.38
N GLY A 23 19.86 -32.92 -29.33
CA GLY A 23 19.17 -32.95 -28.06
C GLY A 23 19.18 -31.54 -27.46
N LEU A 24 18.05 -30.87 -27.48
CA LEU A 24 17.81 -29.74 -26.56
C LEU A 24 17.82 -30.31 -25.13
N ALA A 25 18.99 -30.29 -24.52
CA ALA A 25 19.10 -30.45 -23.08
C ALA A 25 18.48 -29.21 -22.46
N ALA A 26 17.24 -29.35 -21.98
CA ALA A 26 16.68 -28.40 -21.03
C ALA A 26 17.65 -28.38 -19.84
N SER A 27 18.47 -27.35 -19.74
CA SER A 27 19.28 -27.07 -18.56
C SER A 27 18.28 -26.74 -17.45
N GLY A 28 18.00 -27.71 -16.59
CA GLY A 28 17.34 -27.48 -15.32
C GLY A 28 18.10 -26.42 -14.52
N PRO A 29 17.44 -25.71 -13.61
CA PRO A 29 18.11 -24.69 -12.81
C PRO A 29 19.34 -25.34 -12.12
N VAL A 30 20.49 -24.70 -12.28
CA VAL A 30 21.72 -25.08 -11.60
C VAL A 30 21.44 -24.89 -10.10
N LYS A 31 21.30 -25.97 -9.35
CA LYS A 31 21.24 -25.93 -7.89
C LYS A 31 22.53 -25.29 -7.39
N SER A 32 22.41 -24.18 -6.70
CA SER A 32 23.50 -23.56 -5.97
C SER A 32 23.88 -24.47 -4.80
N ALA A 33 25.18 -24.56 -4.47
CA ALA A 33 25.62 -25.26 -3.25
C ALA A 33 24.99 -24.73 -1.96
N ALA A 34 24.41 -23.54 -2.01
CA ALA A 34 23.60 -22.92 -0.95
C ALA A 34 22.22 -23.59 -0.75
N ASP A 35 21.71 -24.37 -1.73
CA ASP A 35 20.40 -25.01 -1.68
C ASP A 35 20.38 -26.40 -1.02
N GLU A 36 21.52 -26.97 -0.70
CA GLU A 36 21.60 -28.29 -0.06
C GLU A 36 21.41 -28.17 1.47
N PRO A 37 20.55 -29.02 2.09
CA PRO A 37 20.46 -29.11 3.54
C PRO A 37 21.83 -29.48 4.15
N VAL A 38 22.16 -28.90 5.30
CA VAL A 38 23.31 -29.31 6.07
C VAL A 38 22.85 -30.41 7.03
N ASP A 39 23.37 -31.62 6.85
CA ASP A 39 23.05 -32.78 7.70
C ASP A 39 23.19 -32.45 9.19
N GLY A 40 22.17 -32.86 9.99
CA GLY A 40 22.15 -32.73 11.44
C GLY A 40 21.61 -31.42 12.00
N ARG A 41 21.05 -30.53 11.19
CA ARG A 41 20.41 -29.25 11.65
C ARG A 41 18.91 -29.34 11.84
N ALA A 42 18.21 -30.24 11.16
CA ALA A 42 16.74 -30.28 11.15
C ALA A 42 16.15 -30.39 12.57
N VAL A 43 15.11 -29.61 12.83
CA VAL A 43 14.32 -29.73 14.07
C VAL A 43 13.07 -30.54 13.84
N HIS A 44 12.77 -31.39 14.81
CA HIS A 44 11.53 -32.14 14.90
C HIS A 44 10.94 -31.92 16.28
N ALA A 45 9.66 -31.68 16.37
CA ALA A 45 8.93 -31.70 17.63
C ALA A 45 7.88 -32.82 17.59
N ASN A 46 7.62 -33.44 18.73
CA ASN A 46 6.47 -34.35 18.91
C ASN A 46 5.35 -33.66 19.64
N SER A 47 5.63 -32.56 20.33
CA SER A 47 4.63 -31.74 21.00
C SER A 47 5.12 -30.29 21.13
N PHE A 48 4.17 -29.37 21.16
CA PHE A 48 4.39 -28.01 21.63
C PHE A 48 3.22 -27.64 22.53
N ASP A 49 3.51 -27.21 23.75
CA ASP A 49 2.53 -26.93 24.78
C ASP A 49 2.81 -25.56 25.47
N ILE A 50 1.75 -25.01 26.04
CA ILE A 50 1.81 -23.82 26.91
C ILE A 50 1.33 -24.24 28.28
N LYS A 51 2.26 -24.48 29.21
CA LYS A 51 1.96 -25.00 30.55
C LYS A 51 2.90 -24.42 31.61
N ASN A 52 2.39 -24.25 32.81
CA ASN A 52 3.19 -23.87 33.99
C ASN A 52 4.09 -22.63 33.75
N GLY A 53 3.55 -21.63 33.07
CA GLY A 53 4.28 -20.41 32.79
C GLY A 53 5.39 -20.53 31.73
N ASN A 54 5.41 -21.61 30.95
CA ASN A 54 6.43 -21.85 29.93
C ASN A 54 5.83 -22.27 28.60
N PHE A 55 6.53 -21.93 27.51
CA PHE A 55 6.44 -22.66 26.25
C PHE A 55 7.29 -23.94 26.35
N LEU A 56 6.75 -25.05 25.92
CA LEU A 56 7.39 -26.37 26.00
C LEU A 56 7.46 -27.02 24.64
N VAL A 57 8.66 -27.43 24.22
CA VAL A 57 8.88 -28.33 23.09
C VAL A 57 9.30 -29.69 23.66
N ASP A 58 8.55 -30.75 23.39
CA ASP A 58 8.81 -32.09 23.93
C ASP A 58 9.05 -32.06 25.46
N ASP A 59 8.14 -31.38 26.19
CA ASP A 59 8.18 -31.13 27.62
C ASP A 59 9.39 -30.34 28.14
N ARG A 60 10.20 -29.74 27.27
CA ARG A 60 11.34 -28.91 27.64
C ARG A 60 11.02 -27.43 27.52
N PRO A 61 11.28 -26.62 28.51
CA PRO A 61 11.07 -25.18 28.43
C PRO A 61 11.92 -24.53 27.33
N ILE A 62 11.31 -23.61 26.59
CA ILE A 62 11.96 -22.82 25.55
C ILE A 62 11.52 -21.36 25.66
N GLN A 63 12.48 -20.43 25.55
CA GLN A 63 12.20 -19.02 25.25
C GLN A 63 12.22 -18.88 23.73
N LEU A 64 11.11 -18.47 23.14
CA LEU A 64 11.02 -18.24 21.69
C LEU A 64 11.71 -16.93 21.34
N ILE A 65 12.74 -17.02 20.51
CA ILE A 65 13.44 -15.90 19.91
C ILE A 65 13.19 -16.01 18.42
N SER A 66 12.22 -15.24 17.93
CA SER A 66 11.70 -15.36 16.57
C SER A 66 11.93 -14.10 15.73
N GLY A 67 11.82 -14.26 14.42
CA GLY A 67 11.85 -13.15 13.48
C GLY A 67 10.88 -13.37 12.34
N GLU A 68 10.15 -12.32 11.98
CA GLU A 68 9.18 -12.33 10.89
C GLU A 68 9.91 -12.31 9.55
N ILE A 69 9.57 -13.24 8.66
CA ILE A 69 10.08 -13.37 7.29
C ILE A 69 8.92 -13.76 6.38
N HIS A 70 8.53 -12.88 5.49
CA HIS A 70 7.43 -13.11 4.56
C HIS A 70 7.92 -13.76 3.28
N TYR A 71 7.63 -15.06 3.09
CA TYR A 71 8.11 -15.83 1.94
C TYR A 71 7.75 -15.22 0.57
N PRO A 72 6.61 -14.54 0.34
CA PRO A 72 6.32 -13.95 -0.98
C PRO A 72 7.11 -12.67 -1.30
N ARG A 73 7.73 -12.06 -0.27
CA ARG A 73 8.59 -10.89 -0.43
C ARG A 73 10.04 -11.24 -0.78
N ILE A 74 10.32 -12.52 -1.03
CA ILE A 74 11.66 -13.07 -1.27
C ILE A 74 11.60 -14.01 -2.47
N ALA A 75 12.54 -13.89 -3.39
CA ALA A 75 12.70 -14.89 -4.45
C ALA A 75 12.90 -16.29 -3.82
N PRO A 76 12.13 -17.32 -4.24
CA PRO A 76 12.12 -18.64 -3.59
C PRO A 76 13.48 -19.31 -3.48
N GLU A 77 14.40 -18.96 -4.39
CA GLU A 77 15.78 -19.45 -4.40
C GLU A 77 16.58 -18.94 -3.20
N TYR A 78 16.15 -17.82 -2.59
CA TYR A 78 16.81 -17.21 -1.44
C TYR A 78 16.17 -17.56 -0.09
N TRP A 79 15.07 -18.30 -0.03
CA TRP A 79 14.42 -18.66 1.22
C TRP A 79 15.39 -19.31 2.21
N ARG A 80 16.15 -20.31 1.74
CA ARG A 80 17.13 -21.03 2.59
C ARG A 80 18.20 -20.10 3.15
N GLN A 81 18.71 -19.20 2.32
CA GLN A 81 19.74 -18.25 2.75
C GLN A 81 19.19 -17.31 3.85
N ARG A 82 17.96 -16.79 3.70
CA ARG A 82 17.32 -15.93 4.73
C ARG A 82 17.09 -16.68 6.04
N LEU A 83 16.67 -17.94 5.97
CA LEU A 83 16.47 -18.79 7.13
C LEU A 83 17.81 -19.11 7.84
N ARG A 84 18.88 -19.34 7.08
CA ARG A 84 20.23 -19.45 7.64
C ARG A 84 20.71 -18.18 8.32
N MET A 85 20.38 -17.01 7.78
CA MET A 85 20.66 -15.74 8.44
C MET A 85 19.90 -15.61 9.77
N ALA A 86 18.64 -16.01 9.83
CA ALA A 86 17.89 -16.05 11.07
C ALA A 86 18.54 -16.96 12.10
N LYS A 87 18.95 -18.16 11.71
CA LYS A 87 19.67 -19.08 12.58
C LYS A 87 21.02 -18.53 13.04
N ALA A 88 21.75 -17.90 12.14
CA ALA A 88 23.03 -17.25 12.47
C ALA A 88 22.87 -16.05 13.41
N CYS A 89 21.75 -15.37 13.40
CA CYS A 89 21.42 -14.33 14.39
C CYS A 89 21.14 -14.90 15.79
N GLY A 90 20.93 -16.21 15.91
CA GLY A 90 20.59 -16.88 17.18
C GLY A 90 19.09 -17.10 17.37
N LEU A 91 18.29 -16.92 16.33
CA LEU A 91 16.86 -17.22 16.40
C LEU A 91 16.64 -18.74 16.46
N ASN A 92 15.63 -19.17 17.20
CA ASN A 92 15.19 -20.58 17.28
C ASN A 92 13.86 -20.81 16.60
N ALA A 93 13.16 -19.73 16.20
CA ALA A 93 11.92 -19.77 15.45
C ALA A 93 11.91 -18.67 14.38
N ILE A 94 11.07 -18.84 13.38
CA ILE A 94 10.63 -17.77 12.48
C ILE A 94 9.11 -17.65 12.52
N THR A 95 8.63 -16.48 12.17
CA THR A 95 7.21 -16.21 11.99
C THR A 95 6.94 -15.82 10.55
N THR A 96 5.79 -16.20 10.01
CA THR A 96 5.39 -15.77 8.66
C THR A 96 3.89 -15.62 8.53
N TYR A 97 3.46 -14.56 7.85
CA TYR A 97 2.10 -14.45 7.36
C TYR A 97 1.83 -15.36 6.18
N VAL A 98 0.56 -15.69 5.99
CA VAL A 98 0.03 -16.29 4.76
C VAL A 98 -0.99 -15.34 4.15
N PHE A 99 -0.70 -14.84 2.96
CA PHE A 99 -1.52 -13.83 2.28
C PHE A 99 -2.60 -14.51 1.45
N TRP A 100 -3.85 -14.40 1.86
CA TRP A 100 -4.96 -15.08 1.19
C TRP A 100 -5.06 -14.72 -0.30
N ASN A 101 -4.86 -13.45 -0.66
CA ASN A 101 -4.90 -12.99 -2.06
C ASN A 101 -3.84 -13.62 -2.97
N MET A 102 -2.70 -14.07 -2.42
CA MET A 102 -1.68 -14.81 -3.17
C MET A 102 -2.12 -16.25 -3.47
N HIS A 103 -2.86 -16.85 -2.55
CA HIS A 103 -3.28 -18.24 -2.64
C HIS A 103 -4.64 -18.43 -3.32
N GLU A 104 -5.49 -17.40 -3.37
CA GLU A 104 -6.76 -17.38 -4.09
C GLU A 104 -6.91 -16.06 -4.88
N PRO A 105 -6.05 -15.84 -5.89
CA PRO A 105 -6.05 -14.61 -6.69
C PRO A 105 -7.35 -14.38 -7.46
N GLU A 106 -8.06 -15.43 -7.78
CA GLU A 106 -9.43 -15.42 -8.31
C GLU A 106 -10.28 -16.38 -7.51
N LYS A 107 -11.53 -16.03 -7.26
CA LYS A 107 -12.46 -16.82 -6.45
C LYS A 107 -12.51 -18.28 -6.88
N GLY A 108 -12.08 -19.18 -6.00
CA GLY A 108 -12.03 -20.62 -6.22
C GLY A 108 -10.80 -21.13 -6.97
N LYS A 109 -9.89 -20.26 -7.43
CA LYS A 109 -8.62 -20.65 -8.07
C LYS A 109 -7.49 -20.55 -7.05
N TRP A 110 -6.95 -21.72 -6.69
CA TRP A 110 -5.94 -21.85 -5.63
C TRP A 110 -4.54 -22.03 -6.21
N ASP A 111 -3.58 -21.34 -5.63
CA ASP A 111 -2.17 -21.44 -5.97
C ASP A 111 -1.29 -21.63 -4.71
N PHE A 112 -0.57 -22.77 -4.66
CA PHE A 112 0.40 -23.13 -3.65
C PHE A 112 1.71 -23.63 -4.28
N LYS A 113 2.13 -23.01 -5.39
CA LYS A 113 3.32 -23.40 -6.15
C LYS A 113 4.30 -22.24 -6.29
N GLY A 114 5.55 -22.56 -6.58
CA GLY A 114 6.60 -21.57 -6.83
C GLY A 114 6.77 -20.62 -5.64
N ALA A 115 6.60 -19.33 -5.83
CA ALA A 115 6.66 -18.33 -4.76
C ALA A 115 5.51 -18.44 -3.74
N ASN A 116 4.44 -19.16 -4.06
CA ASN A 116 3.30 -19.40 -3.19
C ASN A 116 3.38 -20.74 -2.45
N ASP A 117 4.50 -21.48 -2.54
CA ASP A 117 4.67 -22.79 -1.86
C ASP A 117 5.08 -22.58 -0.39
N VAL A 118 4.11 -22.17 0.44
CA VAL A 118 4.29 -21.98 1.88
C VAL A 118 4.75 -23.25 2.59
N ALA A 119 4.29 -24.41 2.14
CA ALA A 119 4.71 -25.69 2.73
C ALA A 119 6.19 -25.99 2.49
N ARG A 120 6.73 -25.65 1.31
CA ARG A 120 8.16 -25.74 1.02
C ARG A 120 8.96 -24.78 1.91
N PHE A 121 8.49 -23.53 2.08
CA PHE A 121 9.14 -22.56 2.98
C PHE A 121 9.24 -23.11 4.42
N VAL A 122 8.15 -23.65 4.95
CA VAL A 122 8.10 -24.24 6.31
C VAL A 122 9.05 -25.44 6.42
N ARG A 123 9.13 -26.32 5.40
CA ARG A 123 10.08 -27.45 5.39
C ARG A 123 11.53 -26.98 5.36
N ILE A 124 11.85 -25.95 4.58
CA ILE A 124 13.20 -25.39 4.57
C ILE A 124 13.55 -24.83 5.96
N ALA A 125 12.61 -24.17 6.65
CA ALA A 125 12.82 -23.72 8.03
C ALA A 125 13.10 -24.91 8.97
N GLN A 126 12.36 -26.02 8.82
CA GLN A 126 12.63 -27.26 9.56
C GLN A 126 14.05 -27.79 9.33
N GLU A 127 14.46 -27.89 8.08
CA GLU A 127 15.79 -28.36 7.67
C GLU A 127 16.92 -27.47 8.20
N GLU A 128 16.68 -26.16 8.32
CA GLU A 128 17.66 -25.20 8.86
C GLU A 128 17.58 -25.06 10.40
N GLY A 129 16.78 -25.88 11.07
CA GLY A 129 16.71 -25.94 12.53
C GLY A 129 15.91 -24.82 13.18
N LEU A 130 14.83 -24.39 12.52
CA LEU A 130 13.94 -23.33 13.00
C LEU A 130 12.50 -23.84 13.17
N TYR A 131 11.90 -23.55 14.31
CA TYR A 131 10.47 -23.67 14.50
C TYR A 131 9.73 -22.58 13.72
N VAL A 132 8.43 -22.80 13.45
CA VAL A 132 7.61 -21.86 12.70
C VAL A 132 6.37 -21.49 13.51
N ILE A 133 6.13 -20.18 13.62
CA ILE A 133 4.90 -19.58 14.11
C ILE A 133 4.14 -19.08 12.88
N LEU A 134 2.94 -19.60 12.64
CA LEU A 134 2.16 -19.28 11.46
C LEU A 134 1.13 -18.20 11.76
N ARG A 135 1.01 -17.22 10.87
CA ARG A 135 0.02 -16.13 10.96
C ARG A 135 -0.89 -16.16 9.72
N PRO A 136 -1.91 -17.03 9.68
CA PRO A 136 -2.71 -17.28 8.47
C PRO A 136 -3.80 -16.24 8.21
N GLY A 137 -3.99 -15.28 9.08
CA GLY A 137 -5.07 -14.32 9.00
C GLY A 137 -6.42 -14.85 9.51
N PRO A 138 -7.54 -14.51 8.81
CA PRO A 138 -7.73 -14.20 7.38
C PRO A 138 -7.29 -12.80 6.93
N TYR A 139 -7.18 -11.85 7.84
CA TYR A 139 -6.60 -10.53 7.67
C TYR A 139 -5.19 -10.50 8.29
N VAL A 140 -4.23 -9.89 7.59
CA VAL A 140 -2.83 -9.88 8.02
C VAL A 140 -2.20 -8.49 8.11
N CYS A 141 -2.86 -7.42 7.64
CA CYS A 141 -2.30 -6.07 7.55
C CYS A 141 -1.04 -6.01 6.67
N ALA A 142 0.13 -5.99 7.28
CA ALA A 142 1.45 -6.23 6.71
C ALA A 142 1.87 -5.27 5.58
N GLU A 143 1.28 -4.08 5.48
CA GLU A 143 1.51 -3.12 4.37
C GLU A 143 1.41 -3.83 3.01
N TRP A 144 0.48 -4.77 2.96
CA TRP A 144 0.18 -5.59 1.79
C TRP A 144 -1.20 -5.24 1.24
N ASP A 145 -1.35 -5.28 -0.08
CA ASP A 145 -2.60 -4.93 -0.76
C ASP A 145 -3.81 -5.55 -0.07
N PHE A 146 -4.77 -4.71 0.36
CA PHE A 146 -6.00 -5.08 1.06
C PHE A 146 -5.78 -5.86 2.37
N GLY A 147 -4.62 -5.73 3.03
CA GLY A 147 -4.29 -6.49 4.23
C GLY A 147 -4.29 -8.00 4.01
N GLY A 148 -3.94 -8.45 2.80
CA GLY A 148 -3.90 -9.85 2.40
C GLY A 148 -5.22 -10.42 1.90
N TYR A 149 -6.31 -9.68 1.92
CA TYR A 149 -7.59 -10.11 1.39
C TYR A 149 -7.61 -10.17 -0.14
N PRO A 150 -8.27 -11.16 -0.76
CA PRO A 150 -8.51 -11.14 -2.19
C PRO A 150 -9.49 -10.05 -2.61
N TYR A 151 -9.17 -9.33 -3.67
CA TYR A 151 -9.99 -8.23 -4.21
C TYR A 151 -11.45 -8.60 -4.49
N TRP A 152 -11.71 -9.85 -4.88
CA TRP A 152 -13.04 -10.33 -5.23
C TRP A 152 -14.02 -10.34 -4.04
N LEU A 153 -13.53 -10.28 -2.80
CA LEU A 153 -14.39 -10.09 -1.61
C LEU A 153 -15.16 -8.77 -1.67
N LEU A 154 -14.60 -7.72 -2.29
CA LEU A 154 -15.29 -6.43 -2.50
C LEU A 154 -16.50 -6.54 -3.43
N ASN A 155 -16.61 -7.61 -4.23
CA ASN A 155 -17.75 -7.85 -5.10
C ASN A 155 -18.89 -8.62 -4.41
N GLU A 156 -18.66 -9.15 -3.22
CA GLU A 156 -19.65 -9.93 -2.49
C GLU A 156 -20.70 -9.02 -1.84
N LYS A 157 -21.89 -8.99 -2.42
CA LYS A 157 -23.01 -8.19 -1.90
C LYS A 157 -23.50 -8.74 -0.56
N ASN A 158 -23.95 -7.83 0.32
CA ASN A 158 -24.52 -8.15 1.63
C ASN A 158 -23.56 -9.02 2.47
N MET A 159 -22.32 -8.59 2.55
CA MET A 159 -21.26 -9.24 3.31
C MET A 159 -20.35 -8.16 3.92
N THR A 160 -19.98 -8.36 5.18
CA THR A 160 -19.02 -7.48 5.87
C THR A 160 -17.85 -8.32 6.33
N ILE A 161 -16.64 -7.95 5.88
CA ILE A 161 -15.39 -8.59 6.32
C ILE A 161 -15.05 -8.20 7.77
N ARG A 162 -14.21 -9.01 8.42
CA ARG A 162 -13.81 -8.85 9.83
C ARG A 162 -14.99 -8.77 10.80
N THR A 163 -16.04 -9.57 10.56
CA THR A 163 -17.22 -9.70 11.42
C THR A 163 -17.69 -11.16 11.45
N HIS A 164 -18.63 -11.49 12.33
CA HIS A 164 -19.28 -12.80 12.37
C HIS A 164 -20.31 -13.03 11.23
N ASP A 165 -20.23 -12.25 10.14
CA ASP A 165 -21.04 -12.47 8.95
C ASP A 165 -20.89 -13.90 8.41
N ALA A 166 -21.99 -14.62 8.31
CA ALA A 166 -21.97 -16.03 7.95
C ALA A 166 -21.41 -16.30 6.54
N LYS A 167 -21.66 -15.37 5.59
CA LYS A 167 -21.14 -15.48 4.21
C LYS A 167 -19.62 -15.30 4.20
N TYR A 168 -19.13 -14.29 4.91
CA TYR A 168 -17.70 -14.06 5.08
C TYR A 168 -17.01 -15.24 5.77
N MET A 169 -17.54 -15.71 6.90
CA MET A 169 -16.98 -16.84 7.62
C MET A 169 -16.96 -18.15 6.82
N ASN A 170 -17.91 -18.33 5.89
CA ASN A 170 -17.86 -19.45 4.95
C ASN A 170 -16.66 -19.36 3.99
N PHE A 171 -16.31 -18.16 3.52
CA PHE A 171 -15.10 -17.96 2.73
C PHE A 171 -13.83 -18.17 3.54
N VAL A 172 -13.79 -17.69 4.78
CA VAL A 172 -12.68 -17.91 5.73
C VAL A 172 -12.46 -19.42 5.97
N GLN A 173 -13.54 -20.17 6.26
CA GLN A 173 -13.45 -21.63 6.45
C GLN A 173 -12.93 -22.34 5.20
N ARG A 174 -13.37 -21.92 4.01
CA ARG A 174 -12.90 -22.47 2.74
C ARG A 174 -11.40 -22.20 2.55
N TYR A 175 -10.94 -21.00 2.83
CA TYR A 175 -9.53 -20.63 2.79
C TYR A 175 -8.70 -21.48 3.76
N PHE A 176 -9.08 -21.55 5.02
CA PHE A 176 -8.36 -22.36 6.01
C PHE A 176 -8.34 -23.84 5.66
N ASN A 177 -9.41 -24.39 5.09
CA ASN A 177 -9.43 -25.77 4.63
C ASN A 177 -8.43 -26.05 3.49
N GLN A 178 -8.16 -25.08 2.60
CA GLN A 178 -7.16 -25.26 1.55
C GLN A 178 -5.73 -25.09 2.08
N LEU A 179 -5.53 -24.12 2.97
CA LEU A 179 -4.26 -23.93 3.65
C LEU A 179 -3.89 -25.15 4.52
N ALA A 180 -4.83 -25.69 5.24
CA ALA A 180 -4.66 -26.86 6.08
C ALA A 180 -4.13 -28.08 5.31
N LYS A 181 -4.56 -28.29 4.07
CA LYS A 181 -4.02 -29.37 3.21
C LYS A 181 -2.50 -29.27 3.00
N GLN A 182 -1.96 -28.06 3.05
CA GLN A 182 -0.54 -27.82 2.87
C GLN A 182 0.24 -27.96 4.18
N LEU A 183 -0.33 -27.53 5.30
CA LEU A 183 0.40 -27.26 6.53
C LEU A 183 0.13 -28.21 7.69
N ILE A 184 -1.01 -28.91 7.72
CA ILE A 184 -1.33 -29.87 8.79
C ILE A 184 -0.24 -30.92 8.98
N PRO A 185 0.35 -31.51 7.92
CA PRO A 185 1.45 -32.50 8.08
C PRO A 185 2.72 -31.93 8.70
N LEU A 186 2.84 -30.60 8.81
CA LEU A 186 4.03 -29.91 9.29
C LEU A 186 3.91 -29.42 10.73
N GLN A 187 2.79 -29.73 11.40
CA GLN A 187 2.59 -29.38 12.82
C GLN A 187 3.51 -30.19 13.75
N ALA A 188 3.85 -29.61 14.88
CA ALA A 188 4.73 -30.22 15.88
C ALA A 188 4.24 -31.59 16.35
N ASP A 189 2.93 -31.74 16.63
CA ASP A 189 2.30 -32.99 17.03
C ASP A 189 2.31 -34.10 15.95
N ARG A 190 2.88 -33.80 14.78
CA ARG A 190 3.07 -34.73 13.63
C ARG A 190 4.53 -34.86 13.21
N GLY A 191 5.47 -34.46 14.08
CA GLY A 191 6.89 -34.49 13.80
C GLY A 191 7.41 -33.32 12.96
N GLY A 192 6.59 -32.29 12.75
CA GLY A 192 6.96 -31.06 12.03
C GLY A 192 7.56 -30.01 12.95
N ASN A 193 7.66 -28.81 12.42
CA ASN A 193 8.22 -27.65 13.11
C ASN A 193 7.25 -26.47 13.28
N LEU A 194 5.99 -26.61 12.84
CA LEU A 194 4.94 -25.60 13.04
C LEU A 194 4.41 -25.74 14.46
N ILE A 195 4.66 -24.74 15.31
CA ILE A 195 4.45 -24.85 16.76
C ILE A 195 3.26 -24.03 17.28
N MET A 196 2.91 -22.91 16.66
CA MET A 196 1.77 -22.05 17.03
C MET A 196 1.11 -21.46 15.80
N VAL A 197 -0.18 -21.12 15.92
CA VAL A 197 -0.95 -20.46 14.86
C VAL A 197 -1.69 -19.27 15.43
N GLN A 198 -1.55 -18.11 14.76
CA GLN A 198 -2.27 -16.88 15.13
C GLN A 198 -3.71 -16.92 14.64
N VAL A 199 -4.60 -16.33 15.41
CA VAL A 199 -6.00 -16.07 15.10
C VAL A 199 -6.16 -14.61 14.75
N GLU A 200 -6.52 -14.28 13.52
CA GLU A 200 -6.71 -12.91 13.03
C GLU A 200 -5.44 -12.04 13.13
N ASN A 201 -5.54 -10.73 13.10
CA ASN A 201 -4.43 -9.81 13.38
C ASN A 201 -4.94 -8.47 13.91
N GLU A 202 -4.48 -8.08 15.10
CA GLU A 202 -4.74 -6.78 15.74
C GLU A 202 -6.21 -6.34 15.67
N TYR A 203 -7.11 -7.29 15.88
CA TYR A 203 -8.54 -7.02 15.75
C TYR A 203 -9.04 -6.03 16.80
N GLY A 204 -8.44 -6.02 17.97
CA GLY A 204 -8.78 -5.09 19.05
C GLY A 204 -8.56 -3.61 18.74
N SER A 205 -7.74 -3.31 17.71
CA SER A 205 -7.58 -1.95 17.17
C SER A 205 -8.66 -1.59 16.13
N TYR A 206 -9.32 -2.58 15.53
CA TYR A 206 -10.34 -2.42 14.50
C TYR A 206 -11.76 -2.54 15.05
N GLY A 207 -11.99 -3.47 15.98
CA GLY A 207 -13.32 -3.78 16.49
C GLY A 207 -13.31 -4.46 17.85
N ASN A 208 -14.50 -4.94 18.25
CA ASN A 208 -14.71 -5.63 19.53
C ASN A 208 -15.65 -6.85 19.41
N ASP A 209 -15.80 -7.40 18.21
CA ASP A 209 -16.64 -8.57 17.95
C ASP A 209 -15.94 -9.87 18.38
N ARG A 210 -16.01 -10.20 19.65
CA ARG A 210 -15.43 -11.43 20.21
C ARG A 210 -16.07 -12.69 19.65
N VAL A 211 -17.31 -12.62 19.14
CA VAL A 211 -17.96 -13.75 18.45
C VAL A 211 -17.18 -14.07 17.18
N TYR A 212 -16.82 -13.03 16.41
CA TYR A 212 -16.00 -13.18 15.20
C TYR A 212 -14.65 -13.85 15.51
N ILE A 213 -13.90 -13.35 16.50
CA ILE A 213 -12.60 -13.95 16.88
C ILE A 213 -12.77 -15.40 17.31
N GLY A 214 -13.83 -15.71 18.09
CA GLY A 214 -14.19 -17.10 18.43
C GLY A 214 -14.47 -17.97 17.22
N MET A 215 -15.17 -17.43 16.21
CA MET A 215 -15.45 -18.15 14.96
C MET A 215 -14.18 -18.38 14.13
N VAL A 216 -13.24 -17.44 14.08
CA VAL A 216 -11.94 -17.61 13.39
C VAL A 216 -11.11 -18.70 14.07
N ARG A 217 -11.03 -18.68 15.42
CA ARG A 217 -10.41 -19.75 16.23
C ARG A 217 -11.01 -21.11 15.88
N ASP A 218 -12.33 -21.21 15.90
CA ASP A 218 -13.03 -22.48 15.68
C ASP A 218 -12.91 -22.96 14.22
N ALA A 219 -12.82 -22.03 13.26
CA ALA A 219 -12.56 -22.33 11.86
C ALA A 219 -11.17 -22.94 11.63
N LEU A 220 -10.13 -22.43 12.31
CA LEU A 220 -8.79 -23.02 12.30
C LEU A 220 -8.78 -24.43 12.90
N LYS A 221 -9.41 -24.62 14.07
CA LYS A 221 -9.55 -25.95 14.70
C LYS A 221 -10.29 -26.92 13.78
N LYS A 222 -11.40 -26.50 13.18
CA LYS A 222 -12.17 -27.29 12.23
C LYS A 222 -11.39 -27.65 10.96
N ALA A 223 -10.48 -26.78 10.51
CA ALA A 223 -9.58 -27.08 9.41
C ALA A 223 -8.50 -28.11 9.75
N GLY A 224 -8.25 -28.37 11.07
CA GLY A 224 -7.33 -29.40 11.54
C GLY A 224 -6.06 -28.87 12.22
N PHE A 225 -5.98 -27.58 12.52
CA PHE A 225 -4.89 -27.04 13.33
C PHE A 225 -5.08 -27.44 14.80
N THR A 226 -4.08 -28.13 15.36
CA THR A 226 -4.08 -28.75 16.69
C THR A 226 -3.06 -28.12 17.63
N VAL A 227 -2.03 -27.46 17.10
CA VAL A 227 -1.06 -26.69 17.90
C VAL A 227 -1.73 -25.49 18.58
N PRO A 228 -1.14 -24.96 19.68
CA PRO A 228 -1.70 -23.81 20.38
C PRO A 228 -2.03 -22.63 19.47
N LEU A 229 -3.20 -22.05 19.72
CA LEU A 229 -3.65 -20.84 19.02
C LEU A 229 -3.43 -19.61 19.91
N PHE A 230 -2.96 -18.52 19.29
CA PHE A 230 -2.71 -17.25 19.97
C PHE A 230 -3.34 -16.09 19.21
N MET A 231 -3.45 -14.95 19.88
CA MET A 231 -3.84 -13.68 19.29
C MET A 231 -2.80 -12.62 19.62
N CYS A 232 -2.74 -11.54 18.86
CA CYS A 232 -1.85 -10.43 19.10
C CYS A 232 -2.55 -9.09 18.90
N ASP A 233 -2.32 -8.19 19.84
CA ASP A 233 -2.81 -6.81 19.82
C ASP A 233 -1.86 -5.94 20.60
N GLY A 234 -1.94 -4.61 20.43
CA GLY A 234 -1.36 -3.68 21.36
C GLY A 234 -1.97 -3.86 22.76
N GLY A 235 -1.20 -3.61 23.82
CA GLY A 235 -1.63 -3.92 25.19
C GLY A 235 -3.03 -3.41 25.59
N PRO A 236 -3.41 -2.15 25.31
CA PRO A 236 -4.75 -1.64 25.57
C PRO A 236 -5.84 -2.31 24.72
N GLN A 237 -5.52 -2.71 23.48
CA GLN A 237 -6.46 -3.26 22.49
C GLN A 237 -6.91 -4.68 22.82
N LEU A 238 -6.08 -5.47 23.51
CA LEU A 238 -6.45 -6.81 23.99
C LEU A 238 -7.76 -6.82 24.79
N ALA A 239 -8.09 -5.72 25.47
CA ALA A 239 -9.33 -5.60 26.20
C ALA A 239 -10.58 -5.63 25.31
N ASN A 240 -10.46 -5.28 24.04
CA ASN A 240 -11.58 -5.17 23.12
C ASN A 240 -12.02 -6.55 22.59
N ASP A 241 -11.07 -7.42 22.29
CA ASP A 241 -11.33 -8.62 21.49
C ASP A 241 -10.85 -9.95 22.11
N TYR A 242 -10.18 -9.94 23.26
CA TYR A 242 -9.71 -11.17 23.90
C TYR A 242 -10.81 -12.22 24.06
N VAL A 243 -10.50 -13.44 23.60
CA VAL A 243 -11.37 -14.62 23.72
C VAL A 243 -10.67 -15.70 24.54
N GLN A 244 -11.37 -16.20 25.56
CA GLN A 244 -10.85 -17.28 26.41
C GLN A 244 -10.49 -18.53 25.58
N GLY A 245 -9.34 -19.12 25.90
CA GLY A 245 -8.79 -20.27 25.20
C GLY A 245 -7.87 -19.92 24.04
N LEU A 246 -7.60 -18.62 23.80
CA LEU A 246 -6.49 -18.14 23.00
C LEU A 246 -5.37 -17.66 23.93
N PHE A 247 -4.13 -17.91 23.56
CA PHE A 247 -2.99 -17.36 24.26
C PHE A 247 -2.81 -15.90 23.83
N PRO A 248 -2.76 -14.93 24.76
CA PRO A 248 -2.60 -13.51 24.42
C PRO A 248 -1.13 -13.16 24.16
N GLY A 249 -0.86 -12.38 23.11
CA GLY A 249 0.40 -11.72 22.86
C GLY A 249 0.23 -10.20 22.84
N GLU A 250 1.19 -9.47 23.37
CA GLU A 250 1.20 -7.99 23.37
C GLU A 250 2.20 -7.45 22.37
N ASN A 251 1.73 -6.72 21.35
CA ASN A 251 2.57 -6.08 20.35
C ASN A 251 3.26 -4.81 20.91
N GLY A 252 4.51 -4.57 20.49
CA GLY A 252 5.25 -3.33 20.72
C GLY A 252 5.97 -3.23 22.07
N GLY A 253 5.56 -4.01 23.08
CA GLY A 253 6.18 -3.98 24.42
C GLY A 253 7.56 -4.66 24.47
N SER A 254 8.35 -4.44 25.51
CA SER A 254 9.66 -5.09 25.67
C SER A 254 10.10 -5.26 27.12
N GLY A 255 9.24 -4.95 28.09
CA GLY A 255 9.59 -4.93 29.51
C GLY A 255 8.51 -5.49 30.44
N PRO A 256 8.53 -5.12 31.73
CA PRO A 256 7.57 -5.60 32.73
C PRO A 256 6.10 -5.28 32.42
N GLU A 257 5.85 -4.28 31.57
CA GLU A 257 4.50 -3.92 31.10
C GLU A 257 3.85 -5.09 30.37
N VAL A 258 4.60 -5.80 29.52
CA VAL A 258 4.13 -6.99 28.80
C VAL A 258 3.61 -8.06 29.78
N LYS A 259 4.35 -8.29 30.85
CA LYS A 259 3.92 -9.25 31.87
C LYS A 259 2.62 -8.82 32.53
N ARG A 260 2.55 -7.54 32.96
CA ARG A 260 1.34 -7.00 33.60
C ARG A 260 0.11 -7.04 32.69
N THR A 261 0.30 -6.87 31.38
CA THR A 261 -0.80 -6.95 30.41
C THR A 261 -1.24 -8.39 30.21
N ILE A 262 -0.32 -9.30 29.94
CA ILE A 262 -0.65 -10.71 29.68
C ILE A 262 -1.25 -11.37 30.92
N ASP A 263 -0.74 -11.09 32.12
CA ASP A 263 -1.24 -11.64 33.39
C ASP A 263 -2.72 -11.32 33.66
N LYS A 264 -3.30 -10.30 33.05
CA LYS A 264 -4.75 -10.01 33.16
C LYS A 264 -5.60 -11.08 32.48
N TYR A 265 -5.07 -11.74 31.47
CA TYR A 265 -5.79 -12.71 30.64
C TYR A 265 -5.26 -14.13 30.78
N TYR A 266 -3.95 -14.26 31.06
CA TYR A 266 -3.24 -15.53 31.21
C TYR A 266 -2.22 -15.44 32.35
N PRO A 267 -2.68 -15.57 33.62
CA PRO A 267 -1.84 -15.37 34.79
C PRO A 267 -0.64 -16.32 34.89
N GLY A 268 0.54 -15.78 35.17
CA GLY A 268 1.77 -16.54 35.38
C GLY A 268 2.53 -16.87 34.09
N GLY A 269 2.12 -16.32 32.97
CA GLY A 269 2.84 -16.51 31.69
C GLY A 269 2.67 -17.89 31.04
N PRO A 270 3.46 -18.21 30.02
CA PRO A 270 4.62 -17.46 29.51
C PRO A 270 4.25 -16.08 28.95
N TYR A 271 5.26 -15.31 28.58
CA TYR A 271 5.07 -13.96 28.04
C TYR A 271 5.60 -13.91 26.61
N PHE A 272 4.83 -13.30 25.71
CA PHE A 272 5.15 -13.25 24.28
C PHE A 272 4.83 -11.88 23.68
N VAL A 273 5.79 -11.34 22.93
CA VAL A 273 5.66 -10.17 22.09
C VAL A 273 5.66 -10.61 20.62
N PRO A 274 4.48 -10.84 20.00
CA PRO A 274 4.37 -11.32 18.63
C PRO A 274 4.91 -10.34 17.60
N GLU A 275 4.89 -9.03 17.90
CA GLU A 275 5.49 -8.00 17.09
C GLU A 275 6.28 -7.02 17.95
N TYR A 276 7.60 -7.14 17.88
CA TYR A 276 8.54 -6.14 18.35
C TYR A 276 9.16 -5.44 17.15
N TYR A 277 9.08 -4.12 17.10
CA TYR A 277 9.40 -3.31 15.93
C TYR A 277 10.85 -2.78 15.97
N PRO A 278 11.81 -3.40 15.24
CA PRO A 278 13.19 -2.90 15.12
C PRO A 278 13.31 -1.74 14.12
N GLY A 279 12.28 -1.49 13.32
CA GLY A 279 12.11 -0.46 12.33
C GLY A 279 10.63 -0.13 12.15
N TRP A 280 10.25 0.42 10.98
CA TRP A 280 8.86 0.72 10.62
C TRP A 280 8.65 0.72 9.12
N LEU A 281 7.39 0.76 8.68
CA LEU A 281 6.97 0.87 7.29
C LEU A 281 7.25 2.26 6.69
N ASP A 282 7.29 2.33 5.36
CA ASP A 282 7.64 3.54 4.63
C ASP A 282 6.67 3.82 3.48
N HIS A 283 6.39 5.11 3.25
CA HIS A 283 5.47 5.58 2.22
C HIS A 283 6.18 6.39 1.12
N TRP A 284 5.62 6.36 -0.08
CA TRP A 284 6.04 7.25 -1.15
C TRP A 284 5.86 8.72 -0.75
N GLY A 285 6.92 9.52 -0.95
CA GLY A 285 6.93 10.94 -0.64
C GLY A 285 7.33 11.29 0.80
N ALA A 286 7.57 10.29 1.66
CA ALA A 286 8.03 10.48 3.04
C ALA A 286 9.47 9.96 3.24
N PRO A 287 10.25 10.50 4.17
CA PRO A 287 11.55 9.94 4.54
C PRO A 287 11.41 8.52 5.10
N MET A 288 12.43 7.68 4.88
CA MET A 288 12.49 6.35 5.51
C MET A 288 12.52 6.46 7.03
N VAL A 289 11.75 5.62 7.69
CA VAL A 289 11.78 5.51 9.14
C VAL A 289 13.05 4.79 9.59
N ARG A 290 13.73 5.34 10.62
CA ARG A 290 14.94 4.74 11.17
C ARG A 290 14.83 4.61 12.69
N VAL A 291 15.07 3.40 13.19
CA VAL A 291 15.08 3.08 14.62
C VAL A 291 16.50 2.83 15.11
N SER A 292 16.87 3.47 16.21
CA SER A 292 18.21 3.34 16.77
C SER A 292 18.58 1.90 17.10
N THR A 293 19.70 1.41 16.56
CA THR A 293 20.27 0.09 16.86
C THR A 293 20.41 -0.14 18.36
N GLN A 294 20.88 0.86 19.10
CA GLN A 294 21.04 0.75 20.57
C GLN A 294 19.70 0.57 21.29
N SER A 295 18.62 1.21 20.79
CA SER A 295 17.27 1.03 21.35
C SER A 295 16.80 -0.40 21.16
N VAL A 296 17.00 -0.95 19.95
CA VAL A 296 16.66 -2.34 19.63
C VAL A 296 17.43 -3.33 20.50
N VAL A 297 18.75 -3.14 20.66
CA VAL A 297 19.59 -3.99 21.51
C VAL A 297 19.11 -3.96 22.97
N ARG A 298 18.91 -2.77 23.55
CA ARG A 298 18.41 -2.66 24.94
C ARG A 298 17.05 -3.34 25.16
N SER A 299 16.17 -3.26 24.19
CA SER A 299 14.88 -3.95 24.27
C SER A 299 15.02 -5.46 24.14
N THR A 300 15.90 -5.92 23.23
CA THR A 300 16.27 -7.33 23.10
C THR A 300 16.81 -7.89 24.41
N GLU A 301 17.82 -7.24 25.00
CA GLU A 301 18.41 -7.67 26.26
C GLU A 301 17.33 -7.72 27.37
N ARG A 302 16.47 -6.71 27.45
CA ARG A 302 15.37 -6.65 28.42
C ARG A 302 14.38 -7.80 28.30
N MET A 303 14.02 -8.17 27.05
CA MET A 303 13.14 -9.32 26.80
C MET A 303 13.82 -10.63 27.14
N LEU A 304 15.09 -10.79 26.75
CA LEU A 304 15.88 -12.00 27.06
C LEU A 304 16.02 -12.19 28.59
N ASP A 305 16.44 -11.16 29.32
CA ASP A 305 16.63 -11.21 30.78
C ASP A 305 15.30 -11.37 31.52
N GLY A 306 14.25 -10.80 30.98
CA GLY A 306 12.88 -10.93 31.49
C GLY A 306 12.22 -12.29 31.22
N GLY A 307 12.84 -13.18 30.45
CA GLY A 307 12.20 -14.44 30.01
C GLY A 307 10.96 -14.20 29.14
N ILE A 308 10.92 -13.08 28.42
CA ILE A 308 9.85 -12.71 27.49
C ILE A 308 10.23 -13.25 26.12
N SER A 309 9.43 -14.15 25.55
CA SER A 309 9.55 -14.58 24.15
C SER A 309 9.12 -13.44 23.21
N PHE A 310 9.74 -13.36 22.05
CA PHE A 310 9.46 -12.25 21.13
C PHE A 310 9.70 -12.62 19.67
N ASN A 311 9.12 -11.82 18.78
CA ASN A 311 9.27 -11.90 17.33
C ASN A 311 9.63 -10.50 16.79
N TYR A 312 10.76 -10.39 16.09
CA TYR A 312 11.12 -9.16 15.39
C TYR A 312 10.20 -8.96 14.19
N TYR A 313 9.38 -7.95 14.21
CA TYR A 313 8.58 -7.52 13.07
C TYR A 313 9.16 -6.22 12.49
N MET A 314 9.91 -6.21 11.42
CA MET A 314 10.41 -7.35 10.65
C MET A 314 11.81 -7.77 11.09
N PHE A 315 12.16 -9.04 10.95
CA PHE A 315 13.55 -9.49 10.93
C PHE A 315 14.16 -9.33 9.53
N HIS A 316 13.39 -9.63 8.50
CA HIS A 316 13.68 -9.40 7.09
C HIS A 316 12.38 -9.02 6.37
N GLY A 317 12.29 -7.78 5.94
CA GLY A 317 11.11 -7.28 5.25
C GLY A 317 11.03 -7.78 3.81
N GLY A 318 12.11 -7.65 3.03
CA GLY A 318 12.15 -7.99 1.61
C GLY A 318 11.51 -6.94 0.71
N THR A 319 10.84 -7.38 -0.36
CA THR A 319 10.32 -6.51 -1.42
C THR A 319 8.85 -6.77 -1.70
N ASN A 320 8.05 -5.73 -1.81
CA ASN A 320 6.68 -5.77 -2.33
C ASN A 320 6.71 -5.92 -3.86
N PHE A 321 7.12 -7.09 -4.36
CA PHE A 321 7.21 -7.33 -5.79
C PHE A 321 5.88 -7.13 -6.51
N ALA A 322 5.97 -6.75 -7.79
CA ALA A 322 4.83 -6.48 -8.66
C ALA A 322 3.94 -5.33 -8.12
N PHE A 323 2.71 -5.64 -7.76
CA PHE A 323 1.71 -4.68 -7.29
C PHE A 323 1.21 -5.06 -5.89
N THR A 324 2.05 -5.72 -5.10
CA THR A 324 1.62 -6.30 -3.81
C THR A 324 1.67 -5.32 -2.64
N ASN A 325 2.28 -4.15 -2.82
CA ASN A 325 2.27 -3.10 -1.81
C ASN A 325 0.85 -2.67 -1.47
N GLY A 326 0.60 -2.43 -0.20
CA GLY A 326 -0.63 -1.83 0.29
C GLY A 326 -0.58 -0.30 0.32
N ALA A 327 -1.41 0.27 1.16
CA ALA A 327 -1.43 1.68 1.48
C ALA A 327 -2.01 1.90 2.87
N ASN A 328 -1.65 3.01 3.51
CA ASN A 328 -2.29 3.52 4.71
C ASN A 328 -3.17 4.73 4.42
N PHE A 329 -3.91 5.18 5.41
CA PHE A 329 -4.71 6.40 5.34
C PHE A 329 -4.71 7.11 6.70
N GLY A 330 -3.82 8.07 6.83
CA GLY A 330 -3.66 8.91 8.03
C GLY A 330 -4.32 10.29 7.92
N GLY A 331 -5.34 10.43 7.07
CA GLY A 331 -5.97 11.69 6.68
C GLY A 331 -5.81 11.96 5.18
N ALA A 332 -4.79 11.36 4.56
CA ALA A 332 -4.58 11.28 3.12
C ALA A 332 -4.25 9.84 2.72
N PHE A 333 -4.26 9.54 1.43
CA PHE A 333 -3.83 8.27 0.89
C PHE A 333 -2.29 8.17 0.91
N GLU A 334 -1.77 7.16 1.59
CA GLU A 334 -0.33 6.95 1.82
C GLU A 334 0.10 5.60 1.24
N PRO A 335 0.47 5.53 -0.05
CA PRO A 335 0.87 4.26 -0.67
C PRO A 335 2.24 3.83 -0.16
N ASP A 336 2.33 2.53 0.22
CA ASP A 336 3.58 1.92 0.66
C ASP A 336 4.56 1.79 -0.51
N ILE A 337 5.86 1.95 -0.23
CA ILE A 337 6.91 1.82 -1.24
C ILE A 337 7.11 0.36 -1.67
N THR A 338 7.84 0.16 -2.77
CA THR A 338 8.16 -1.18 -3.27
C THR A 338 9.13 -1.93 -2.35
N SER A 339 10.14 -1.27 -1.83
CA SER A 339 11.00 -1.85 -0.80
C SER A 339 10.21 -2.07 0.49
N TYR A 340 10.36 -3.21 1.11
CA TYR A 340 9.90 -3.43 2.47
C TYR A 340 11.12 -3.63 3.38
N ASP A 341 12.13 -2.79 3.19
CA ASP A 341 13.39 -2.80 4.00
C ASP A 341 13.08 -2.72 5.49
N TYR A 342 12.12 -1.86 5.87
CA TYR A 342 11.60 -1.75 7.23
C TYR A 342 12.65 -1.31 8.27
N ASP A 343 13.86 -0.91 7.84
CA ASP A 343 15.01 -0.73 8.73
C ASP A 343 15.27 -1.97 9.62
N ALA A 344 15.02 -3.14 9.05
CA ALA A 344 15.08 -4.44 9.72
C ALA A 344 16.55 -4.87 10.00
N PRO A 345 16.78 -5.90 10.84
CA PRO A 345 18.11 -6.50 11.02
C PRO A 345 18.74 -7.01 9.71
N LEU A 346 17.98 -7.56 8.78
CA LEU A 346 18.42 -7.83 7.41
C LEU A 346 17.83 -6.76 6.48
N ASP A 347 18.65 -6.20 5.58
CA ASP A 347 18.20 -5.27 4.56
C ASP A 347 17.25 -5.93 3.53
N GLU A 348 16.70 -5.17 2.60
CA GLU A 348 15.78 -5.65 1.55
C GLU A 348 16.35 -6.86 0.80
N ALA A 349 17.63 -6.90 0.52
CA ALA A 349 18.32 -8.00 -0.17
C ALA A 349 18.77 -9.14 0.76
N GLY A 350 18.57 -9.01 2.08
CA GLY A 350 18.91 -9.99 3.10
C GLY A 350 20.37 -9.98 3.52
N HIS A 351 21.07 -8.87 3.34
CA HIS A 351 22.40 -8.67 3.90
C HIS A 351 22.30 -8.32 5.39
N ALA A 352 23.32 -8.71 6.14
CA ALA A 352 23.43 -8.33 7.55
C ALA A 352 23.71 -6.84 7.69
N THR A 353 22.83 -6.13 8.37
CA THR A 353 23.03 -4.71 8.72
C THR A 353 23.86 -4.58 10.01
N PRO A 354 24.32 -3.37 10.37
CA PRO A 354 24.91 -3.13 11.71
C PRO A 354 23.93 -3.52 12.84
N LYS A 355 22.62 -3.34 12.62
CA LYS A 355 21.57 -3.75 13.58
C LYS A 355 21.53 -5.26 13.76
N PHE A 356 21.63 -6.04 12.68
CA PHE A 356 21.74 -7.50 12.72
C PHE A 356 22.94 -7.94 13.60
N MET A 357 24.12 -7.35 13.37
CA MET A 357 25.33 -7.73 14.09
C MET A 357 25.21 -7.42 15.59
N ALA A 358 24.65 -6.29 15.95
CA ALA A 358 24.44 -5.88 17.34
C ALA A 358 23.39 -6.76 18.06
N VAL A 359 22.30 -7.09 17.37
CA VAL A 359 21.26 -7.99 17.90
C VAL A 359 21.80 -9.41 18.05
N ARG A 360 22.56 -9.91 17.06
CA ARG A 360 23.25 -11.20 17.14
C ARG A 360 24.17 -11.27 18.35
N GLU A 361 24.95 -10.22 18.63
CA GLU A 361 25.83 -10.16 19.80
C GLU A 361 25.02 -10.26 21.11
N ALA A 362 23.93 -9.50 21.24
CA ALA A 362 23.05 -9.52 22.41
C ALA A 362 22.46 -10.92 22.65
N ILE A 363 21.94 -11.55 21.58
CA ILE A 363 21.36 -12.90 21.69
C ILE A 363 22.44 -13.93 22.02
N THR A 364 23.62 -13.87 21.37
CA THR A 364 24.72 -14.82 21.59
C THR A 364 25.20 -14.81 23.06
N LYS A 365 25.26 -13.65 23.70
CA LYS A 365 25.58 -13.53 25.13
C LYS A 365 24.63 -14.34 26.03
N ARG A 366 23.38 -14.51 25.59
CA ARG A 366 22.33 -15.21 26.34
C ARG A 366 22.25 -16.70 26.02
N VAL A 367 22.31 -17.05 24.71
CA VAL A 367 22.10 -18.42 24.23
C VAL A 367 23.39 -19.23 24.07
N GLY A 368 24.56 -18.57 24.15
CA GLY A 368 25.86 -19.18 23.93
C GLY A 368 26.24 -19.16 22.46
N SER A 369 26.71 -20.31 21.92
CA SER A 369 27.19 -20.39 20.56
C SER A 369 26.08 -20.35 19.52
N VAL A 370 26.25 -19.54 18.47
CA VAL A 370 25.40 -19.46 17.29
C VAL A 370 26.24 -19.75 16.03
N PRO A 371 25.62 -20.20 14.92
CA PRO A 371 26.35 -20.44 13.67
C PRO A 371 26.98 -19.15 13.10
N ASP A 372 28.01 -19.33 12.28
CA ASP A 372 28.63 -18.23 11.53
C ASP A 372 27.60 -17.59 10.57
N VAL A 373 27.78 -16.29 10.34
CA VAL A 373 26.94 -15.57 9.37
C VAL A 373 27.26 -16.07 7.97
N PRO A 374 26.27 -16.57 7.22
CA PRO A 374 26.49 -17.00 5.83
C PRO A 374 27.03 -15.88 4.95
N ALA A 375 27.85 -16.24 3.99
CA ALA A 375 28.30 -15.29 2.97
C ALA A 375 27.07 -14.72 2.22
N PRO A 376 27.06 -13.41 1.94
CA PRO A 376 25.97 -12.79 1.18
C PRO A 376 25.95 -13.30 -0.27
N PRO A 377 24.79 -13.24 -0.94
CA PRO A 377 24.72 -13.46 -2.38
C PRO A 377 25.69 -12.52 -3.13
N PRO A 378 26.21 -12.93 -4.31
CA PRO A 378 27.02 -12.04 -5.12
C PRO A 378 26.24 -10.80 -5.55
N VAL A 379 26.85 -9.63 -5.43
CA VAL A 379 26.29 -8.37 -5.92
C VAL A 379 27.04 -7.93 -7.17
N ILE A 380 26.33 -7.42 -8.18
CA ILE A 380 26.90 -6.98 -9.45
C ILE A 380 26.41 -5.59 -9.83
N THR A 381 27.21 -4.90 -10.65
CA THR A 381 26.76 -3.68 -11.34
C THR A 381 26.36 -4.00 -12.78
N VAL A 382 25.40 -3.26 -13.32
CA VAL A 382 24.98 -3.32 -14.73
C VAL A 382 25.29 -1.97 -15.36
N PRO A 383 26.15 -1.90 -16.39
CA PRO A 383 26.38 -0.65 -17.11
C PRO A 383 25.08 -0.10 -17.71
N PRO A 384 25.02 1.21 -18.06
CA PRO A 384 23.83 1.80 -18.66
C PRO A 384 23.31 1.00 -19.86
N VAL A 385 22.06 0.56 -19.77
CA VAL A 385 21.34 -0.17 -20.80
C VAL A 385 20.40 0.78 -21.51
N THR A 386 20.54 0.95 -22.81
CA THR A 386 19.62 1.74 -23.61
C THR A 386 18.36 0.93 -23.92
N LEU A 387 17.19 1.47 -23.57
CA LEU A 387 15.89 0.88 -23.87
C LEU A 387 15.40 1.35 -25.24
N SER A 388 16.03 0.82 -26.29
CA SER A 388 15.89 1.29 -27.68
C SER A 388 14.56 0.90 -28.36
N GLN A 389 13.87 -0.10 -27.87
CA GLN A 389 12.55 -0.47 -28.36
C GLN A 389 11.49 0.23 -27.51
N HIS A 390 10.50 0.83 -28.15
CA HIS A 390 9.43 1.53 -27.46
C HIS A 390 8.09 1.36 -28.18
N GLY A 391 7.00 1.65 -27.46
CA GLY A 391 5.65 1.63 -27.97
C GLY A 391 4.69 2.34 -27.03
N SER A 392 3.50 2.65 -27.55
CA SER A 392 2.43 3.22 -26.74
C SER A 392 1.67 2.13 -25.99
N ILE A 393 1.24 2.39 -24.74
CA ILE A 393 0.27 1.54 -24.03
C ILE A 393 -1.00 1.38 -24.88
N ALA A 394 -1.42 2.43 -25.58
CA ALA A 394 -2.60 2.39 -26.47
C ALA A 394 -2.47 1.35 -27.58
N GLY A 395 -1.26 1.02 -28.04
CA GLY A 395 -0.98 -0.02 -29.05
C GLY A 395 -1.19 -1.46 -28.54
N THR A 396 -1.28 -1.65 -27.24
CA THR A 396 -1.35 -2.98 -26.59
C THR A 396 -2.72 -3.28 -25.96
N LEU A 397 -3.73 -2.45 -26.20
CA LEU A 397 -5.04 -2.57 -25.55
C LEU A 397 -5.73 -3.90 -25.91
N PRO A 398 -6.30 -4.61 -24.92
CA PRO A 398 -7.12 -5.80 -25.13
C PRO A 398 -8.50 -5.39 -25.68
N THR A 399 -9.40 -6.36 -25.83
CA THR A 399 -10.80 -6.08 -26.14
C THR A 399 -11.46 -5.34 -24.98
N PRO A 400 -12.13 -4.19 -25.21
CA PRO A 400 -12.75 -3.42 -24.14
C PRO A 400 -14.05 -4.03 -23.62
N ILE A 401 -14.35 -3.75 -22.38
CA ILE A 401 -15.68 -3.88 -21.80
C ILE A 401 -16.45 -2.59 -22.11
N LYS A 402 -17.52 -2.68 -22.90
CA LYS A 402 -18.38 -1.53 -23.19
C LYS A 402 -19.41 -1.34 -22.10
N SER A 403 -19.52 -0.13 -21.58
CA SER A 403 -20.44 0.22 -20.50
C SER A 403 -20.93 1.66 -20.64
N SER A 404 -22.19 1.90 -20.30
CA SER A 404 -22.73 3.26 -20.20
C SER A 404 -22.18 4.02 -18.97
N THR A 405 -21.75 3.29 -17.95
CA THR A 405 -21.21 3.82 -16.68
C THR A 405 -19.77 3.34 -16.45
N LEU A 406 -19.07 4.04 -15.57
CA LEU A 406 -17.78 3.59 -15.07
C LEU A 406 -17.94 2.26 -14.30
N LYS A 407 -16.88 1.47 -14.27
CA LYS A 407 -16.77 0.24 -13.46
C LYS A 407 -15.40 0.22 -12.80
N SER A 408 -15.37 -0.18 -11.54
CA SER A 408 -14.13 -0.38 -10.81
C SER A 408 -13.33 -1.58 -11.33
N MET A 409 -12.06 -1.69 -10.95
CA MET A 409 -11.23 -2.87 -11.28
C MET A 409 -11.86 -4.16 -10.79
N GLU A 410 -12.43 -4.15 -9.57
CA GLU A 410 -13.08 -5.31 -8.97
C GLU A 410 -14.30 -5.76 -9.78
N GLU A 411 -15.11 -4.82 -10.28
CA GLU A 411 -16.30 -5.12 -11.08
C GLU A 411 -15.97 -5.72 -12.46
N ILE A 412 -14.76 -5.43 -12.97
CA ILE A 412 -14.27 -6.03 -14.24
C ILE A 412 -13.42 -7.28 -14.01
N GLY A 413 -13.31 -7.76 -12.76
CA GLY A 413 -12.55 -8.97 -12.42
C GLY A 413 -11.03 -8.77 -12.42
N GLN A 414 -10.54 -7.57 -12.14
CA GLN A 414 -9.12 -7.24 -12.11
C GLN A 414 -8.64 -6.97 -10.69
N ASP A 415 -7.50 -7.58 -10.32
CA ASP A 415 -6.84 -7.42 -9.04
C ASP A 415 -5.90 -6.20 -8.99
N TYR A 416 -4.92 -6.17 -9.87
CA TYR A 416 -3.78 -5.24 -9.85
C TYR A 416 -3.61 -4.49 -11.17
N GLY A 417 -2.62 -3.59 -11.18
CA GLY A 417 -2.15 -2.91 -12.38
C GLY A 417 -2.94 -1.65 -12.71
N PHE A 418 -3.40 -1.56 -13.96
CA PHE A 418 -4.02 -0.35 -14.50
C PHE A 418 -5.35 -0.64 -15.15
N VAL A 419 -6.23 0.35 -15.19
CA VAL A 419 -7.45 0.33 -16.00
C VAL A 419 -7.50 1.57 -16.87
N LEU A 420 -7.77 1.41 -18.17
CA LEU A 420 -7.96 2.53 -19.08
C LEU A 420 -9.45 2.71 -19.37
N TYR A 421 -9.95 3.90 -19.10
CA TYR A 421 -11.28 4.35 -19.48
C TYR A 421 -11.18 5.23 -20.72
N ARG A 422 -11.83 4.83 -21.80
CA ARG A 422 -11.88 5.57 -23.07
C ARG A 422 -13.31 5.95 -23.40
N THR A 423 -13.50 7.18 -23.84
CA THR A 423 -14.75 7.64 -24.44
C THR A 423 -14.49 8.64 -25.56
N LYS A 424 -15.53 8.95 -26.34
CA LYS A 424 -15.48 9.96 -27.39
C LYS A 424 -16.25 11.19 -26.97
N LEU A 425 -15.63 12.35 -27.13
CA LEU A 425 -16.25 13.65 -26.96
C LEU A 425 -16.59 14.22 -28.34
N THR A 426 -17.84 14.63 -28.55
CA THR A 426 -18.28 15.27 -29.81
C THR A 426 -18.22 16.77 -29.62
N GLY A 427 -17.43 17.46 -30.45
CA GLY A 427 -17.31 18.91 -30.45
C GLY A 427 -18.42 19.64 -31.24
N PRO A 428 -18.51 20.97 -31.06
CA PRO A 428 -17.69 21.77 -30.18
C PRO A 428 -18.09 21.58 -28.69
N VAL A 429 -17.11 21.34 -27.83
CA VAL A 429 -17.28 21.28 -26.39
C VAL A 429 -16.04 21.79 -25.69
N SER A 430 -16.20 22.65 -24.73
CA SER A 430 -15.15 23.23 -23.90
C SER A 430 -15.60 23.28 -22.44
N GLY A 431 -14.67 23.09 -21.52
CA GLY A 431 -14.96 23.20 -20.10
C GLY A 431 -13.96 22.49 -19.20
N LYS A 432 -14.20 22.55 -17.91
CA LYS A 432 -13.44 21.86 -16.89
C LYS A 432 -13.83 20.38 -16.87
N LEU A 433 -12.83 19.49 -17.00
CA LEU A 433 -12.98 18.06 -16.77
C LEU A 433 -12.75 17.80 -15.27
N VAL A 434 -13.76 17.29 -14.61
CA VAL A 434 -13.68 16.79 -13.23
C VAL A 434 -13.75 15.27 -13.29
N VAL A 435 -12.75 14.60 -12.73
CA VAL A 435 -12.73 13.15 -12.52
C VAL A 435 -12.81 12.94 -11.01
N LYS A 436 -13.99 12.58 -10.55
CA LYS A 436 -14.26 12.47 -9.11
C LYS A 436 -13.87 11.07 -8.61
N ASP A 437 -13.15 11.05 -7.51
CA ASP A 437 -12.69 9.85 -6.80
C ASP A 437 -11.85 8.91 -7.68
N VAL A 438 -10.69 9.41 -8.09
CA VAL A 438 -9.64 8.62 -8.74
C VAL A 438 -8.92 7.78 -7.69
N ARG A 439 -8.86 6.47 -7.89
CA ARG A 439 -8.19 5.53 -6.99
C ARG A 439 -7.17 4.67 -7.75
N ASP A 440 -5.85 5.11 -7.87
CA ASP A 440 -5.27 6.17 -6.99
C ASP A 440 -4.51 7.23 -7.81
N PHE A 441 -3.91 6.87 -8.96
CA PHE A 441 -3.17 7.80 -9.82
C PHE A 441 -3.65 7.70 -11.26
N ALA A 442 -4.05 8.82 -11.86
CA ALA A 442 -4.53 8.82 -13.24
C ALA A 442 -3.69 9.70 -14.17
N VAL A 443 -3.47 9.21 -15.39
CA VAL A 443 -2.96 10.00 -16.52
C VAL A 443 -4.10 10.26 -17.47
N VAL A 444 -4.40 11.54 -17.71
CA VAL A 444 -5.51 11.98 -18.59
C VAL A 444 -4.94 12.43 -19.93
N MET A 445 -5.51 11.89 -21.00
CA MET A 445 -5.07 12.15 -22.37
C MET A 445 -6.25 12.54 -23.24
N LEU A 446 -6.00 13.51 -24.14
CA LEU A 446 -6.95 13.89 -25.21
C LEU A 446 -6.29 13.64 -26.56
N ASN A 447 -6.88 12.78 -27.40
CA ASN A 447 -6.33 12.35 -28.68
C ASN A 447 -4.89 11.80 -28.56
N GLY A 448 -4.60 11.05 -27.49
CA GLY A 448 -3.30 10.46 -27.20
C GLY A 448 -2.26 11.44 -26.63
N LYS A 449 -2.58 12.73 -26.50
CA LYS A 449 -1.72 13.74 -25.86
C LYS A 449 -2.10 13.86 -24.38
N ARG A 450 -1.11 13.77 -23.49
CA ARG A 450 -1.31 14.00 -22.05
C ARG A 450 -1.71 15.45 -21.79
N ILE A 451 -2.82 15.64 -21.08
CA ILE A 451 -3.31 16.96 -20.65
C ILE A 451 -3.16 17.18 -19.14
N GLY A 452 -2.91 16.11 -18.39
CA GLY A 452 -2.63 16.20 -16.96
C GLY A 452 -2.51 14.84 -16.29
N ALA A 453 -2.24 14.87 -14.99
CA ALA A 453 -2.30 13.72 -14.10
C ALA A 453 -3.11 14.09 -12.85
N ILE A 454 -3.71 13.09 -12.22
CA ILE A 454 -4.49 13.21 -11.00
C ILE A 454 -3.89 12.24 -9.98
N ASP A 455 -3.51 12.75 -8.83
CA ASP A 455 -2.94 11.99 -7.74
C ASP A 455 -3.87 12.07 -6.52
N ARG A 456 -4.31 10.90 -6.02
CA ARG A 456 -5.22 10.80 -4.88
C ARG A 456 -4.66 11.40 -3.59
N ARG A 457 -3.34 11.51 -3.47
CA ARG A 457 -2.69 12.11 -2.30
C ARG A 457 -2.96 13.61 -2.19
N HIS A 458 -3.30 14.23 -3.32
CA HIS A 458 -3.51 15.65 -3.44
C HIS A 458 -4.86 15.97 -4.02
N LYS A 459 -5.35 17.16 -3.75
CA LYS A 459 -6.55 17.66 -4.38
C LYS A 459 -6.32 17.88 -5.88
N ALA A 460 -7.08 17.19 -6.71
CA ALA A 460 -7.01 17.33 -8.14
C ALA A 460 -7.58 18.67 -8.62
N ALA A 461 -6.76 19.49 -9.28
CA ALA A 461 -7.28 20.62 -10.03
C ALA A 461 -8.04 20.13 -11.28
N PRO A 462 -9.21 20.70 -11.61
CA PRO A 462 -9.91 20.39 -12.85
C PRO A 462 -9.03 20.66 -14.08
N LEU A 463 -9.06 19.73 -15.04
CA LEU A 463 -8.32 19.87 -16.28
C LEU A 463 -9.17 20.58 -17.34
N GLN A 464 -8.59 21.57 -18.03
CA GLN A 464 -9.30 22.23 -19.12
C GLN A 464 -9.31 21.36 -20.39
N ILE A 465 -10.49 21.16 -20.98
CA ILE A 465 -10.66 20.49 -22.28
C ILE A 465 -11.30 21.43 -23.27
N ASP A 466 -10.75 21.46 -24.48
CA ASP A 466 -11.26 22.20 -25.61
C ASP A 466 -11.29 21.32 -26.87
N VAL A 467 -12.46 20.94 -27.32
CA VAL A 467 -12.70 20.22 -28.58
C VAL A 467 -13.44 21.17 -29.51
N THR A 468 -12.73 21.76 -30.47
CA THR A 468 -13.26 22.82 -31.36
C THR A 468 -14.25 22.30 -32.39
N GLY A 469 -14.20 21.00 -32.72
CA GLY A 469 -15.12 20.34 -33.65
C GLY A 469 -14.74 18.89 -33.90
N GLY A 470 -15.64 18.12 -34.51
CA GLY A 470 -15.45 16.69 -34.76
C GLY A 470 -15.52 15.83 -33.49
N GLU A 471 -14.83 14.71 -33.52
CA GLU A 471 -14.70 13.80 -32.37
C GLU A 471 -13.29 13.86 -31.78
N ALA A 472 -13.19 13.86 -30.46
CA ALA A 472 -11.95 13.67 -29.73
C ALA A 472 -12.03 12.44 -28.83
N THR A 473 -10.93 11.72 -28.68
CA THR A 473 -10.83 10.56 -27.79
C THR A 473 -10.29 11.03 -26.43
N LEU A 474 -11.09 10.85 -25.38
CA LEU A 474 -10.67 11.04 -24.00
C LEU A 474 -10.23 9.69 -23.42
N ASP A 475 -8.99 9.60 -22.97
CA ASP A 475 -8.41 8.45 -22.28
C ASP A 475 -8.03 8.82 -20.87
N ILE A 476 -8.43 8.00 -19.89
CA ILE A 476 -8.03 8.14 -18.48
C ILE A 476 -7.44 6.81 -18.05
N LEU A 477 -6.11 6.75 -17.91
CA LEU A 477 -5.39 5.56 -17.43
C LEU A 477 -5.20 5.69 -15.92
N VAL A 478 -5.80 4.77 -15.17
CA VAL A 478 -5.75 4.78 -13.69
C VAL A 478 -4.89 3.63 -13.18
N GLU A 479 -3.94 3.94 -12.30
CA GLU A 479 -3.10 3.00 -11.55
C GLU A 479 -3.77 2.64 -10.23
N ASN A 480 -3.72 1.36 -9.85
CA ASN A 480 -3.92 0.90 -8.48
C ASN A 480 -2.62 1.14 -7.68
N GLY A 481 -2.59 2.15 -6.82
CA GLY A 481 -1.45 2.52 -5.98
C GLY A 481 -1.18 1.54 -4.83
N GLY A 482 -2.14 0.68 -4.51
CA GLY A 482 -2.21 -0.24 -3.37
C GLY A 482 -3.55 -0.07 -2.66
N ARG A 483 -4.20 -1.18 -2.27
CA ARG A 483 -5.41 -1.09 -1.43
C ARG A 483 -5.01 -0.83 0.00
N ILE A 484 -5.80 0.00 0.68
CA ILE A 484 -5.60 0.30 2.09
C ILE A 484 -5.62 -1.00 2.88
N ASN A 485 -4.58 -1.21 3.70
CA ASN A 485 -4.36 -2.43 4.45
C ASN A 485 -4.79 -2.34 5.92
N TYR A 486 -5.03 -1.13 6.45
CA TYR A 486 -5.37 -0.92 7.86
C TYR A 486 -6.44 0.15 8.05
N GLY A 487 -7.26 -0.01 9.09
CA GLY A 487 -8.24 0.98 9.50
C GLY A 487 -9.63 0.82 8.88
N PRO A 488 -10.55 1.78 9.11
CA PRO A 488 -11.97 1.65 8.76
C PRO A 488 -12.24 1.65 7.25
N LEU A 489 -11.30 2.16 6.45
CA LEU A 489 -11.46 2.24 4.98
C LEU A 489 -11.21 0.90 4.26
N LEU A 490 -10.97 -0.19 4.98
CA LEU A 490 -10.89 -1.53 4.40
C LEU A 490 -12.14 -1.89 3.56
N LEU A 491 -13.31 -1.40 3.93
CA LEU A 491 -14.57 -1.67 3.21
C LEU A 491 -14.74 -0.78 1.97
N ASP A 492 -14.07 0.37 1.92
CA ASP A 492 -14.10 1.32 0.80
C ASP A 492 -12.80 1.30 0.00
N ASN A 493 -12.51 0.16 -0.63
CA ASN A 493 -11.19 -0.15 -1.20
C ASN A 493 -11.20 -0.52 -2.70
N ARG A 494 -12.27 -0.13 -3.42
CA ARG A 494 -12.36 -0.31 -4.87
C ARG A 494 -11.38 0.59 -5.60
N LYS A 495 -10.88 0.13 -6.74
CA LYS A 495 -9.88 0.82 -7.57
C LYS A 495 -10.42 1.22 -8.94
N GLY A 496 -9.84 2.27 -9.52
CA GLY A 496 -10.30 2.89 -10.76
C GLY A 496 -10.95 4.25 -10.52
N ILE A 497 -11.98 4.61 -11.28
CA ILE A 497 -12.81 5.79 -11.04
C ILE A 497 -14.10 5.30 -10.41
N THR A 498 -14.36 5.66 -9.16
CA THR A 498 -15.44 5.09 -8.36
C THR A 498 -16.69 5.94 -8.30
N GLU A 499 -16.63 7.23 -8.72
CA GLU A 499 -17.79 8.09 -8.78
C GLU A 499 -18.16 8.49 -10.22
N TYR A 500 -17.72 9.66 -10.69
CA TYR A 500 -18.13 10.16 -12.00
C TYR A 500 -17.00 10.91 -12.72
N VAL A 501 -17.22 11.09 -14.04
CA VAL A 501 -16.45 12.03 -14.87
C VAL A 501 -17.43 13.04 -15.43
N ARG A 502 -17.14 14.34 -15.30
CA ARG A 502 -17.98 15.45 -15.75
C ARG A 502 -17.14 16.43 -16.57
N LEU A 503 -17.69 16.88 -17.69
CA LEU A 503 -17.13 17.96 -18.50
C LEU A 503 -18.09 19.15 -18.48
N GLY A 504 -17.69 20.24 -17.82
CA GLY A 504 -18.62 21.26 -17.40
C GLY A 504 -19.75 20.67 -16.58
N ASP A 505 -21.00 20.95 -16.90
CA ASP A 505 -22.19 20.43 -16.19
C ASP A 505 -22.64 19.06 -16.68
N LYS A 506 -22.01 18.49 -17.70
CA LYS A 506 -22.46 17.22 -18.32
C LYS A 506 -21.63 16.04 -17.82
N GLN A 507 -22.35 15.04 -17.31
CA GLN A 507 -21.70 13.75 -17.02
C GLN A 507 -21.27 13.06 -18.30
N VAL A 508 -20.03 12.60 -18.33
CA VAL A 508 -19.46 11.82 -19.42
C VAL A 508 -19.89 10.36 -19.28
N SER A 509 -20.26 9.73 -20.38
CA SER A 509 -20.78 8.36 -20.44
C SER A 509 -20.29 7.63 -21.71
N GLY A 510 -20.66 6.36 -21.87
CA GLY A 510 -20.30 5.58 -23.07
C GLY A 510 -18.84 5.15 -23.08
N TRP A 511 -18.45 4.38 -22.07
CA TRP A 511 -17.09 3.99 -21.80
C TRP A 511 -16.69 2.68 -22.49
N GLU A 512 -15.51 2.66 -23.06
CA GLU A 512 -14.72 1.46 -23.36
C GLU A 512 -13.68 1.29 -22.27
N ILE A 513 -13.79 0.22 -21.46
CA ILE A 513 -12.97 -0.03 -20.28
C ILE A 513 -12.00 -1.18 -20.60
N TYR A 514 -10.71 -0.90 -20.50
CA TYR A 514 -9.64 -1.85 -20.82
C TYR A 514 -8.94 -2.31 -19.56
N SER A 515 -9.01 -3.61 -19.26
CA SER A 515 -8.29 -4.23 -18.15
C SER A 515 -6.82 -4.43 -18.51
N LEU A 516 -5.91 -3.86 -17.71
CA LEU A 516 -4.46 -3.85 -17.93
C LEU A 516 -3.72 -4.33 -16.68
N PRO A 517 -3.85 -5.61 -16.27
CA PRO A 517 -3.23 -6.12 -15.06
C PRO A 517 -1.70 -6.27 -15.16
N PHE A 518 -1.12 -6.23 -16.36
CA PHE A 518 0.32 -6.39 -16.61
C PHE A 518 0.99 -7.50 -15.80
N LYS A 519 0.32 -8.66 -15.70
CA LYS A 519 0.90 -9.87 -15.10
C LYS A 519 2.03 -10.45 -15.95
N SER A 520 2.11 -10.05 -17.21
CA SER A 520 3.14 -10.45 -18.17
C SER A 520 3.41 -9.34 -19.16
N VAL A 521 4.66 -9.23 -19.59
CA VAL A 521 5.10 -8.28 -20.64
C VAL A 521 4.93 -8.81 -22.06
N THR A 522 4.50 -10.05 -22.24
CA THR A 522 4.42 -10.72 -23.55
C THR A 522 3.35 -10.12 -24.47
N THR A 523 2.38 -9.42 -23.91
CA THR A 523 1.30 -8.75 -24.67
C THR A 523 1.68 -7.34 -25.11
N LEU A 524 2.79 -6.79 -24.60
CA LEU A 524 3.24 -5.46 -24.93
C LEU A 524 3.76 -5.38 -26.37
N LYS A 525 3.40 -4.31 -27.08
CA LYS A 525 3.86 -4.05 -28.43
C LYS A 525 4.90 -2.92 -28.43
N PHE A 526 5.95 -3.13 -29.20
CA PHE A 526 7.04 -2.18 -29.38
C PHE A 526 7.06 -1.75 -30.85
N ASP A 527 6.08 -0.95 -31.23
CA ASP A 527 5.79 -0.53 -32.61
C ASP A 527 6.51 0.77 -33.03
N GLY A 528 7.34 1.32 -32.15
CA GLY A 528 8.08 2.54 -32.39
C GLY A 528 7.25 3.83 -32.27
N LEU A 529 5.97 3.75 -31.88
CA LEU A 529 5.13 4.92 -31.73
C LEU A 529 5.53 5.69 -30.46
N THR A 530 5.86 6.96 -30.66
CA THR A 530 6.08 7.91 -29.58
C THR A 530 4.81 8.69 -29.30
N THR A 531 4.46 8.84 -28.03
CA THR A 531 3.34 9.64 -27.57
C THR A 531 3.78 10.49 -26.37
N ASP A 532 3.11 11.58 -26.12
CA ASP A 532 3.29 12.35 -24.88
C ASP A 532 2.66 11.64 -23.66
N GLY A 533 2.00 10.54 -23.90
CA GLY A 533 1.34 9.69 -22.90
C GLY A 533 2.19 8.50 -22.45
N PRO A 534 1.61 7.61 -21.63
CA PRO A 534 2.29 6.44 -21.11
C PRO A 534 2.88 5.55 -22.20
N THR A 535 4.14 5.16 -22.01
CA THR A 535 4.93 4.37 -22.97
C THR A 535 5.46 3.09 -22.34
N VAL A 536 5.76 2.11 -23.17
CA VAL A 536 6.54 0.93 -22.82
C VAL A 536 7.89 1.02 -23.50
N ARG A 537 8.97 0.74 -22.76
CA ARG A 537 10.34 0.74 -23.27
C ARG A 537 11.01 -0.58 -22.96
N LYS A 538 11.89 -1.02 -23.85
CA LYS A 538 12.55 -2.31 -23.73
C LYS A 538 13.99 -2.22 -24.19
N GLY A 539 14.89 -2.84 -23.41
CA GLY A 539 16.29 -3.01 -23.73
C GLY A 539 16.81 -4.38 -23.34
N THR A 540 17.99 -4.72 -23.85
CA THR A 540 18.66 -5.97 -23.51
C THR A 540 20.11 -5.72 -23.14
N PHE A 541 20.65 -6.52 -22.24
CA PHE A 541 22.02 -6.46 -21.79
C PHE A 541 22.59 -7.87 -21.59
N THR A 542 23.91 -7.99 -21.52
CA THR A 542 24.59 -9.27 -21.37
C THR A 542 25.42 -9.30 -20.11
N LEU A 543 25.26 -10.34 -19.30
CA LEU A 543 26.02 -10.56 -18.07
C LEU A 543 27.02 -11.70 -18.22
N LYS A 544 28.18 -11.57 -17.58
CA LYS A 544 29.19 -12.65 -17.44
C LYS A 544 28.80 -13.64 -16.34
N SER A 545 28.18 -13.15 -15.27
CA SER A 545 27.63 -13.91 -14.13
C SER A 545 26.38 -13.23 -13.61
N ALA A 546 25.47 -13.99 -13.01
CA ALA A 546 24.31 -13.45 -12.29
C ALA A 546 24.73 -13.04 -10.86
N GLY A 547 24.02 -12.10 -10.29
CA GLY A 547 24.16 -11.61 -8.92
C GLY A 547 23.09 -10.56 -8.65
N ASP A 548 22.89 -10.19 -7.39
CA ASP A 548 21.97 -9.14 -6.99
C ASP A 548 22.39 -7.79 -7.57
N THR A 549 21.43 -6.95 -7.90
CA THR A 549 21.71 -5.58 -8.34
C THR A 549 20.50 -4.68 -8.03
N TYR A 550 20.70 -3.38 -8.12
CA TYR A 550 19.66 -2.38 -7.85
C TYR A 550 19.53 -1.45 -9.05
N LEU A 551 18.40 -1.51 -9.77
CA LEU A 551 18.17 -0.67 -10.93
C LEU A 551 17.97 0.78 -10.51
N ASP A 552 18.80 1.67 -11.00
CA ASP A 552 18.74 3.11 -10.76
C ASP A 552 17.64 3.74 -11.61
N MET A 553 16.55 4.13 -10.95
CA MET A 553 15.37 4.74 -11.58
C MET A 553 15.38 6.27 -11.51
N ARG A 554 16.43 6.90 -11.00
CA ARG A 554 16.52 8.36 -10.95
C ARG A 554 16.45 8.96 -12.35
N GLY A 555 15.64 10.01 -12.48
CA GLY A 555 15.32 10.66 -13.76
C GLY A 555 14.18 9.98 -14.55
N TRP A 556 13.65 8.85 -14.09
CA TRP A 556 12.36 8.31 -14.46
C TRP A 556 11.33 8.83 -13.44
N ARG A 557 10.12 9.20 -13.90
CA ARG A 557 9.16 9.82 -12.98
C ARG A 557 8.29 8.83 -12.24
N LYS A 558 7.54 8.01 -12.94
CA LYS A 558 6.63 7.04 -12.32
C LYS A 558 6.38 5.87 -13.27
N GLY A 559 6.34 4.67 -12.71
CA GLY A 559 6.05 3.49 -13.52
C GLY A 559 6.34 2.15 -12.86
N VAL A 560 6.55 1.12 -13.69
CA VAL A 560 6.79 -0.26 -13.27
C VAL A 560 7.93 -0.85 -14.10
N VAL A 561 8.77 -1.68 -13.48
CA VAL A 561 9.91 -2.33 -14.14
C VAL A 561 9.78 -3.84 -14.13
N PHE A 562 10.14 -4.45 -15.26
CA PHE A 562 10.25 -5.90 -15.40
C PHE A 562 11.66 -6.29 -15.83
N VAL A 563 12.18 -7.35 -15.23
CA VAL A 563 13.46 -7.97 -15.63
C VAL A 563 13.21 -9.44 -15.94
N ASN A 564 13.57 -9.86 -17.16
CA ASN A 564 13.33 -11.23 -17.63
C ASN A 564 11.88 -11.73 -17.41
N GLY A 565 10.91 -10.83 -17.45
CA GLY A 565 9.50 -11.11 -17.21
C GLY A 565 9.05 -11.06 -15.75
N HIS A 566 9.95 -10.92 -14.78
CA HIS A 566 9.64 -10.71 -13.37
C HIS A 566 9.33 -9.24 -13.13
N ASN A 567 8.19 -8.94 -12.53
CA ASN A 567 7.80 -7.59 -12.14
C ASN A 567 8.50 -7.23 -10.82
N LEU A 568 9.39 -6.22 -10.87
CA LEU A 568 10.13 -5.77 -9.69
C LEU A 568 9.30 -4.91 -8.75
N GLY A 569 8.26 -4.27 -9.27
CA GLY A 569 7.43 -3.31 -8.54
C GLY A 569 7.43 -1.94 -9.18
N LYS A 570 6.91 -0.98 -8.42
CA LYS A 570 6.71 0.41 -8.81
C LYS A 570 7.95 1.25 -8.50
N PHE A 571 8.18 2.25 -9.33
CA PHE A 571 9.11 3.34 -9.03
C PHE A 571 8.37 4.68 -9.11
N TRP A 572 8.83 5.65 -8.33
CA TRP A 572 8.30 7.01 -8.32
C TRP A 572 9.38 8.00 -7.92
N GLU A 573 9.57 9.05 -8.73
CA GLU A 573 10.61 10.05 -8.51
C GLU A 573 10.57 10.76 -7.15
N ILE A 574 9.39 10.82 -6.52
CA ILE A 574 9.22 11.48 -5.23
C ILE A 574 10.03 10.81 -4.11
N GLY A 575 10.44 9.55 -4.28
CA GLY A 575 11.18 8.79 -3.29
C GLY A 575 10.37 8.34 -2.08
N PRO A 576 11.02 7.85 -1.04
CA PRO A 576 12.45 7.84 -0.74
C PRO A 576 13.25 6.80 -1.52
N GLN A 577 12.57 5.80 -2.10
CA GLN A 577 13.18 4.73 -2.88
C GLN A 577 13.46 5.18 -4.31
N GLN A 578 14.73 5.20 -4.71
CA GLN A 578 15.18 5.56 -6.06
C GLN A 578 15.71 4.37 -6.86
N THR A 579 15.86 3.22 -6.23
CA THR A 579 16.34 1.99 -6.88
C THR A 579 15.36 0.85 -6.69
N LEU A 580 15.34 -0.10 -7.64
CA LEU A 580 14.56 -1.33 -7.53
C LEU A 580 15.49 -2.54 -7.42
N TYR A 581 15.30 -3.33 -6.38
CA TYR A 581 16.06 -4.56 -6.14
C TYR A 581 15.76 -5.63 -7.19
N VAL A 582 16.82 -6.24 -7.73
CA VAL A 582 16.75 -7.37 -8.67
C VAL A 582 17.46 -8.57 -8.05
N PRO A 583 16.72 -9.59 -7.60
CA PRO A 583 17.32 -10.83 -7.11
C PRO A 583 18.18 -11.50 -8.18
N GLY A 584 19.40 -11.92 -7.81
CA GLY A 584 20.32 -12.60 -8.72
C GLY A 584 19.74 -13.82 -9.44
N PRO A 585 18.90 -14.66 -8.81
CA PRO A 585 18.21 -15.77 -9.48
C PRO A 585 17.30 -15.37 -10.66
N TRP A 586 16.83 -14.12 -10.71
CA TRP A 586 16.03 -13.59 -11.83
C TRP A 586 16.89 -13.14 -13.00
N LEU A 587 18.20 -13.03 -12.79
CA LEU A 587 19.21 -12.74 -13.81
C LEU A 587 19.88 -14.03 -14.27
N ARG A 588 20.46 -14.00 -15.46
CA ARG A 588 21.17 -15.15 -16.05
C ARG A 588 22.46 -14.70 -16.72
N LYS A 589 23.43 -15.59 -16.71
CA LYS A 589 24.61 -15.44 -17.58
C LYS A 589 24.15 -15.38 -19.04
N GLY A 590 24.64 -14.41 -19.80
CA GLY A 590 24.22 -14.15 -21.17
C GLY A 590 23.15 -13.05 -21.23
N LYS A 591 22.24 -13.15 -22.19
CA LYS A 591 21.26 -12.12 -22.51
C LYS A 591 20.16 -12.00 -21.44
N ASN A 592 19.94 -10.79 -20.98
CA ASN A 592 18.83 -10.37 -20.10
C ASN A 592 18.02 -9.26 -20.75
N GLU A 593 16.80 -9.06 -20.27
CA GLU A 593 15.85 -8.09 -20.78
C GLU A 593 15.32 -7.20 -19.67
N ILE A 594 15.24 -5.89 -19.92
CA ILE A 594 14.53 -4.92 -19.08
C ILE A 594 13.38 -4.36 -19.87
N VAL A 595 12.20 -4.29 -19.26
CA VAL A 595 11.03 -3.58 -19.77
C VAL A 595 10.59 -2.56 -18.72
N VAL A 596 10.41 -1.31 -19.13
CA VAL A 596 9.90 -0.22 -18.28
C VAL A 596 8.55 0.21 -18.83
N LEU A 597 7.53 0.17 -17.99
CA LEU A 597 6.26 0.83 -18.20
C LEU A 597 6.37 2.23 -17.61
N ASP A 598 6.49 3.23 -18.47
CA ASP A 598 6.72 4.63 -18.10
C ASP A 598 5.43 5.42 -18.22
N LEU A 599 4.87 5.82 -17.08
CA LEU A 599 3.58 6.55 -17.00
C LEU A 599 3.73 8.03 -17.34
N LEU A 600 4.89 8.61 -17.01
CA LEU A 600 5.16 10.05 -17.13
C LEU A 600 6.48 10.29 -17.86
N PRO A 601 6.56 9.98 -19.17
CA PRO A 601 7.82 10.04 -19.91
C PRO A 601 8.54 11.37 -19.79
N THR A 602 9.86 11.31 -19.49
CA THR A 602 10.78 12.46 -19.42
C THR A 602 11.70 12.52 -20.62
N GLY A 603 11.68 11.51 -21.47
CA GLY A 603 12.66 11.32 -22.53
C GLY A 603 13.90 10.52 -22.09
N LYS A 604 13.99 10.10 -20.80
CA LYS A 604 15.05 9.19 -20.36
C LYS A 604 14.87 7.81 -21.00
N GLU A 605 15.99 7.23 -21.46
CA GLU A 605 15.99 5.95 -22.19
C GLU A 605 17.00 4.95 -21.65
N THR A 606 17.67 5.27 -20.54
CA THR A 606 18.72 4.41 -19.98
C THR A 606 18.41 4.01 -18.53
N VAL A 607 18.77 2.77 -18.20
CA VAL A 607 18.74 2.22 -16.85
C VAL A 607 20.07 1.55 -16.57
N SER A 608 20.65 1.76 -15.38
CA SER A 608 21.86 1.04 -14.90
C SER A 608 21.56 0.24 -13.64
N GLY A 609 22.39 -0.75 -13.33
CA GLY A 609 22.30 -1.50 -12.07
C GLY A 609 23.46 -1.13 -11.14
N LEU A 610 23.12 -0.74 -9.91
CA LEU A 610 24.05 -0.41 -8.85
C LEU A 610 24.32 -1.62 -7.95
N ASP A 611 25.38 -1.55 -7.17
CA ASP A 611 25.74 -2.55 -6.15
C ASP A 611 25.14 -2.24 -4.77
N HIS A 612 24.33 -1.21 -4.66
CA HIS A 612 23.66 -0.77 -3.43
C HIS A 612 22.30 -0.17 -3.71
N ALA A 613 21.41 -0.19 -2.72
CA ALA A 613 20.13 0.50 -2.74
C ALA A 613 20.28 2.01 -2.49
N ILE A 614 19.36 2.81 -3.05
CA ILE A 614 19.16 4.22 -2.72
C ILE A 614 17.74 4.33 -2.18
N LEU A 615 17.61 4.47 -0.86
CA LEU A 615 16.33 4.48 -0.13
C LEU A 615 16.08 5.77 0.66
N ASP A 616 17.01 6.72 0.65
CA ASP A 616 16.95 7.91 1.51
C ASP A 616 16.83 9.23 0.70
N GLU A 617 16.45 9.14 -0.58
CA GLU A 617 16.40 10.31 -1.47
C GLU A 617 14.96 10.70 -1.75
N VAL A 618 14.41 11.59 -0.90
CA VAL A 618 13.08 12.17 -1.06
C VAL A 618 13.20 13.43 -1.89
N HIS A 619 12.42 13.53 -2.96
CA HIS A 619 12.28 14.76 -3.71
C HIS A 619 11.02 15.47 -3.23
N ALA A 620 11.19 16.71 -2.75
CA ALA A 620 10.05 17.55 -2.42
C ALA A 620 9.17 17.67 -3.67
N GLU A 621 7.94 17.23 -3.57
CA GLU A 621 6.96 17.57 -4.57
C GLU A 621 6.86 19.09 -4.57
N GLU A 622 6.99 19.71 -5.74
CA GLU A 622 6.52 21.07 -5.88
C GLU A 622 5.01 21.02 -5.60
N VAL A 623 4.65 21.15 -4.33
CA VAL A 623 3.34 21.63 -3.97
C VAL A 623 3.29 22.99 -4.63
N THR A 624 2.69 23.08 -5.82
CA THR A 624 2.31 24.34 -6.41
C THR A 624 1.20 24.91 -5.53
N VAL A 625 1.57 25.26 -4.30
CA VAL A 625 0.79 26.17 -3.50
C VAL A 625 0.80 27.43 -4.32
N LYS A 626 -0.31 27.70 -4.98
CA LYS A 626 -0.50 28.99 -5.66
C LYS A 626 -0.45 30.04 -4.57
N HIS A 627 0.74 30.59 -4.31
CA HIS A 627 0.83 31.80 -3.51
C HIS A 627 -0.09 32.82 -4.19
N ARG A 628 -1.18 33.11 -3.52
CA ARG A 628 -2.13 34.10 -4.01
C ARG A 628 -1.39 35.42 -4.10
N PRO A 629 -1.37 36.09 -5.27
CA PRO A 629 -0.70 37.36 -5.37
C PRO A 629 -1.40 38.34 -4.40
N VAL A 630 -0.62 38.99 -3.54
CA VAL A 630 -1.15 40.00 -2.65
C VAL A 630 -1.70 41.14 -3.56
N PRO A 631 -2.99 41.45 -3.49
CA PRO A 631 -3.58 42.48 -4.34
C PRO A 631 -2.94 43.81 -4.03
N ALA A 632 -2.81 44.69 -5.05
CA ALA A 632 -2.24 46.03 -4.89
C ALA A 632 -2.96 46.87 -3.81
N VAL A 633 -4.22 46.57 -3.57
CA VAL A 633 -5.03 47.13 -2.46
C VAL A 633 -5.52 45.93 -1.65
N VAL A 634 -5.07 45.83 -0.40
CA VAL A 634 -5.51 44.80 0.51
C VAL A 634 -7.00 45.03 0.83
N PRO A 635 -7.89 44.06 0.54
CA PRO A 635 -9.29 44.18 0.91
C PRO A 635 -9.42 44.33 2.43
N ALA A 636 -10.20 45.29 2.88
CA ALA A 636 -10.50 45.46 4.28
C ALA A 636 -12.00 45.74 4.45
N PRO A 637 -12.78 44.77 4.96
CA PRO A 637 -14.21 45.00 5.24
C PRO A 637 -14.41 46.12 6.26
N LYS A 638 -15.44 46.94 6.08
CA LYS A 638 -15.82 47.99 7.00
C LYS A 638 -16.92 47.53 7.94
N GLU A 639 -17.07 48.22 9.08
CA GLU A 639 -18.08 47.88 10.08
C GLU A 639 -19.52 48.00 9.56
N ASP A 640 -19.79 48.92 8.69
CA ASP A 640 -21.09 49.12 8.04
C ASP A 640 -21.44 48.07 6.95
N GLU A 641 -20.44 47.28 6.51
CA GLU A 641 -20.63 46.15 5.59
C GLU A 641 -20.87 44.82 6.35
N LYS A 642 -20.82 44.83 7.68
CA LYS A 642 -21.04 43.66 8.53
C LYS A 642 -22.54 43.26 8.48
N ILE A 643 -22.78 41.98 8.10
CA ILE A 643 -24.11 41.42 8.00
C ILE A 643 -24.44 40.43 9.09
N ALA A 644 -23.41 39.81 9.73
CA ALA A 644 -23.57 38.91 10.86
C ALA A 644 -22.29 38.86 11.70
N ALA A 645 -22.48 38.57 13.00
CA ALA A 645 -21.40 38.16 13.91
C ALA A 645 -21.99 37.25 14.98
N GLY A 646 -21.17 36.36 15.55
CA GLY A 646 -21.61 35.40 16.57
C GLY A 646 -20.55 34.44 16.99
N GLU A 647 -20.97 33.32 17.55
CA GLU A 647 -20.13 32.22 17.94
C GLU A 647 -20.63 30.92 17.33
N PHE A 648 -19.71 30.13 16.75
CA PHE A 648 -19.95 28.74 16.39
C PHE A 648 -19.73 27.84 17.61
N THR A 649 -20.39 26.69 17.62
CA THR A 649 -20.15 25.65 18.61
C THR A 649 -18.87 24.85 18.26
N GLU A 650 -18.31 24.16 19.26
CA GLU A 650 -17.12 23.30 19.04
C GLU A 650 -17.44 22.02 18.24
N GLN A 651 -18.72 21.76 17.96
CA GLN A 651 -19.17 20.53 17.29
C GLN A 651 -18.63 20.40 15.85
N ASP A 652 -18.47 19.14 15.42
CA ASP A 652 -18.17 18.82 14.03
C ASP A 652 -19.36 19.09 13.11
N GLY A 653 -19.07 19.34 11.83
CA GLY A 653 -20.07 19.44 10.78
C GLY A 653 -20.65 20.85 10.58
N PRO A 654 -21.74 20.96 9.81
CA PRO A 654 -22.28 22.24 9.37
C PRO A 654 -23.03 22.99 10.48
N GLN A 655 -22.85 24.30 10.50
CA GLN A 655 -23.52 25.23 11.40
C GLN A 655 -24.08 26.41 10.59
N ASP A 656 -25.38 26.59 10.62
CA ASP A 656 -26.09 27.58 9.82
C ASP A 656 -26.37 28.85 10.62
N VAL A 657 -26.17 30.01 9.99
CA VAL A 657 -26.46 31.34 10.57
C VAL A 657 -27.34 32.11 9.61
N SER A 658 -28.50 32.55 10.08
CA SER A 658 -29.40 33.40 9.30
C SER A 658 -28.87 34.84 9.26
N VAL A 659 -28.82 35.44 8.08
CA VAL A 659 -28.40 36.83 7.86
C VAL A 659 -29.51 37.71 7.32
N GLY A 660 -30.72 37.13 7.14
CA GLY A 660 -31.83 37.78 6.42
C GLY A 660 -31.52 37.92 4.93
N GLN A 661 -32.49 38.33 4.14
CA GLN A 661 -32.32 38.48 2.70
C GLN A 661 -31.23 39.54 2.39
N LYS A 662 -30.21 39.11 1.68
CA LYS A 662 -29.07 39.91 1.22
C LYS A 662 -28.83 39.72 -0.27
N HIS A 663 -28.19 40.73 -0.86
CA HIS A 663 -27.62 40.68 -2.20
C HIS A 663 -26.20 41.20 -2.09
N ALA A 664 -25.27 40.54 -2.69
CA ALA A 664 -23.87 40.99 -2.75
C ALA A 664 -23.11 40.24 -3.84
N ARG A 665 -22.03 40.85 -4.34
CA ARG A 665 -21.04 40.21 -5.14
C ARG A 665 -19.82 39.72 -4.32
N TYR A 666 -19.51 40.42 -3.25
CA TYR A 666 -18.35 40.08 -2.42
C TYR A 666 -18.79 39.74 -1.00
N VAL A 667 -18.21 38.68 -0.46
CA VAL A 667 -18.44 38.25 0.92
C VAL A 667 -17.08 38.03 1.59
N ALA A 668 -16.94 38.53 2.85
CA ALA A 668 -15.78 38.23 3.66
C ALA A 668 -16.18 37.45 4.90
N PHE A 669 -15.47 36.33 5.13
CA PHE A 669 -15.53 35.56 6.37
C PHE A 669 -14.35 35.94 7.25
N GLN A 670 -14.62 36.38 8.47
CA GLN A 670 -13.61 36.70 9.46
C GLN A 670 -13.68 35.73 10.65
N ALA A 671 -12.60 35.01 10.90
CA ALA A 671 -12.39 34.25 12.13
C ALA A 671 -11.76 35.17 13.19
N ILE A 672 -12.47 35.41 14.29
CA ILE A 672 -12.07 36.36 15.34
C ILE A 672 -11.34 35.65 16.48
N SER A 673 -11.82 34.49 16.86
CA SER A 673 -11.19 33.63 17.86
C SER A 673 -11.43 32.15 17.54
N SER A 674 -10.67 31.26 18.16
CA SER A 674 -10.83 29.81 18.07
C SER A 674 -11.15 29.18 19.43
N TRP A 675 -11.64 27.95 19.42
CA TRP A 675 -11.88 27.20 20.65
C TRP A 675 -10.59 26.78 21.33
N GLU A 676 -9.54 26.52 20.55
CA GLU A 676 -8.23 26.10 21.06
C GLU A 676 -7.13 26.63 20.12
N GLY A 677 -6.15 27.33 20.67
CA GLY A 677 -5.04 27.91 19.92
C GLY A 677 -5.31 29.32 19.40
N ASP A 678 -4.34 29.90 18.70
CA ASP A 678 -4.37 31.26 18.16
C ASP A 678 -4.36 31.26 16.64
N TYR A 679 -5.08 30.30 16.04
CA TYR A 679 -5.25 30.10 14.61
C TYR A 679 -6.65 29.52 14.33
N ALA A 680 -7.14 29.69 13.10
CA ALA A 680 -8.50 29.32 12.72
C ALA A 680 -8.53 28.38 11.51
N SER A 681 -9.64 27.68 11.36
CA SER A 681 -9.89 26.84 10.20
C SER A 681 -11.37 26.84 9.79
N CYS A 682 -11.60 26.53 8.52
CA CYS A 682 -12.92 26.31 7.94
C CYS A 682 -12.81 25.23 6.88
N ALA A 683 -13.53 24.13 7.02
CA ALA A 683 -13.55 23.08 6.02
C ALA A 683 -14.37 23.48 4.79
N GLU A 684 -15.56 24.06 5.00
CA GLU A 684 -16.41 24.53 3.92
C GLU A 684 -17.22 25.77 4.32
N PHE A 685 -17.43 26.66 3.37
CA PHE A 685 -18.26 27.84 3.51
C PHE A 685 -19.30 27.92 2.40
N PHE A 686 -20.57 28.08 2.76
CA PHE A 686 -21.67 28.22 1.82
C PHE A 686 -22.51 29.46 2.13
N LEU A 687 -23.11 30.03 1.10
CA LEU A 687 -24.27 30.89 1.23
C LEU A 687 -25.52 30.03 1.05
N LEU A 688 -26.55 30.35 1.79
CA LEU A 688 -27.83 29.64 1.77
C LEU A 688 -28.94 30.53 1.19
N ASP A 689 -29.81 29.98 0.36
CA ASP A 689 -31.01 30.65 -0.14
C ASP A 689 -32.09 30.77 0.95
N ALA A 690 -33.23 31.34 0.63
CA ALA A 690 -34.35 31.50 1.55
C ALA A 690 -34.97 30.16 2.02
N ALA A 691 -34.70 29.07 1.32
CA ALA A 691 -35.09 27.71 1.68
C ALA A 691 -34.04 26.95 2.48
N GLY A 692 -32.90 27.58 2.79
CA GLY A 692 -31.77 26.96 3.51
C GLY A 692 -30.91 26.03 2.64
N LYS A 693 -31.04 26.09 1.32
CA LYS A 693 -30.21 25.30 0.38
C LYS A 693 -28.95 26.09 -0.01
N PRO A 694 -27.84 25.41 -0.21
CA PRO A 694 -26.62 26.03 -0.72
C PRO A 694 -26.86 26.71 -2.08
N VAL A 695 -26.35 27.92 -2.22
CA VAL A 695 -26.27 28.65 -3.48
C VAL A 695 -25.11 28.05 -4.29
N SER A 696 -25.25 27.96 -5.64
CA SER A 696 -24.20 27.48 -6.51
C SER A 696 -22.91 28.27 -6.33
N ARG A 697 -21.78 27.56 -6.28
CA ARG A 697 -20.42 28.13 -6.11
C ARG A 697 -19.59 28.09 -7.40
N ASP A 698 -20.17 27.71 -8.55
CA ASP A 698 -19.44 27.48 -9.81
C ASP A 698 -18.58 28.67 -10.27
N ASN A 699 -19.01 29.89 -9.93
CA ASN A 699 -18.30 31.12 -10.28
C ASN A 699 -17.53 31.76 -9.13
N TRP A 700 -17.51 31.13 -7.96
CA TRP A 700 -16.84 31.72 -6.80
C TRP A 700 -15.32 31.66 -6.93
N LYS A 701 -14.66 32.68 -6.40
CA LYS A 701 -13.19 32.75 -6.34
C LYS A 701 -12.77 33.39 -5.03
N ILE A 702 -11.77 32.83 -4.42
CA ILE A 702 -11.11 33.52 -3.31
C ILE A 702 -10.27 34.67 -3.88
N LEU A 703 -10.59 35.87 -3.49
CA LEU A 703 -9.81 37.06 -3.88
C LEU A 703 -8.62 37.31 -2.96
N TYR A 704 -8.80 37.07 -1.67
CA TYR A 704 -7.80 37.38 -0.68
C TYR A 704 -7.97 36.49 0.56
N SER A 705 -6.87 36.11 1.16
CA SER A 705 -6.77 35.59 2.53
C SER A 705 -5.52 36.24 3.14
N ASP A 706 -5.63 36.71 4.38
CA ASP A 706 -4.50 37.32 5.07
C ASP A 706 -3.58 36.29 5.76
N SER A 707 -4.06 35.03 5.87
CA SER A 707 -3.31 33.93 6.50
C SER A 707 -3.74 32.59 5.92
N GLU A 708 -2.78 31.87 5.32
CA GLU A 708 -2.97 30.52 4.75
C GLU A 708 -1.77 29.65 5.13
N GLU A 709 -1.99 28.51 5.81
CA GLU A 709 -0.91 27.57 6.10
C GLU A 709 -0.58 26.77 4.83
N THR A 710 0.54 27.09 4.23
CA THR A 710 0.97 26.48 2.98
C THR A 710 2.38 25.90 3.07
N ALA A 711 2.99 25.96 4.26
CA ALA A 711 4.33 25.45 4.50
C ALA A 711 4.35 24.03 5.04
N GLN A 712 3.32 23.65 5.82
CA GLN A 712 3.24 22.35 6.48
C GLN A 712 2.02 21.51 6.02
N GLU A 713 1.01 22.16 5.44
CA GLU A 713 -0.18 21.52 4.87
C GLU A 713 -0.78 22.42 3.78
N ASP A 714 -1.67 21.89 2.95
CA ASP A 714 -2.49 22.70 2.05
C ASP A 714 -3.67 23.31 2.82
N GLY A 715 -3.42 24.37 3.57
CA GLY A 715 -4.40 25.18 4.24
C GLY A 715 -4.90 26.36 3.40
N SER A 716 -4.90 26.26 2.07
CA SER A 716 -5.37 27.27 1.14
C SER A 716 -6.83 27.66 1.39
N ALA A 717 -7.16 28.95 1.25
CA ALA A 717 -8.56 29.41 1.38
C ALA A 717 -9.47 28.86 0.25
N ASP A 718 -8.92 28.42 -0.88
CA ASP A 718 -9.71 27.75 -1.92
C ASP A 718 -10.41 26.48 -1.41
N ASN A 719 -9.86 25.85 -0.38
CA ASN A 719 -10.42 24.69 0.30
C ASN A 719 -11.75 24.99 1.02
N MET A 720 -12.10 26.26 1.26
CA MET A 720 -13.38 26.64 1.85
C MET A 720 -14.55 26.55 0.85
N ILE A 721 -14.27 26.46 -0.44
CA ILE A 721 -15.29 26.55 -1.49
C ILE A 721 -15.17 25.45 -2.54
N ASP A 722 -14.60 24.31 -2.19
CA ASP A 722 -14.21 23.25 -3.12
C ASP A 722 -15.11 22.01 -3.15
N ASP A 723 -16.17 22.01 -2.32
CA ASP A 723 -17.10 20.89 -2.12
C ASP A 723 -16.47 19.63 -1.52
N ASP A 724 -15.34 19.78 -0.80
CA ASP A 724 -14.65 18.67 -0.13
C ASP A 724 -14.41 18.97 1.36
N THR A 725 -15.25 18.42 2.23
CA THR A 725 -15.10 18.59 3.69
C THR A 725 -13.84 17.92 4.28
N GLY A 726 -13.10 17.17 3.49
CA GLY A 726 -11.79 16.59 3.85
C GLY A 726 -10.64 17.58 3.74
N THR A 727 -10.80 18.65 2.97
CA THR A 727 -9.87 19.78 2.87
C THR A 727 -10.33 20.93 3.77
N LEU A 728 -9.44 21.90 4.04
CA LEU A 728 -9.82 23.06 4.86
C LEU A 728 -8.90 24.25 4.62
N TRP A 729 -9.43 25.44 4.75
CA TRP A 729 -8.63 26.61 5.03
C TRP A 729 -8.10 26.53 6.47
N HIS A 730 -6.79 26.80 6.62
CA HIS A 730 -6.15 26.93 7.92
C HIS A 730 -5.30 28.19 7.91
N SER A 731 -5.49 29.07 8.89
CA SER A 731 -4.54 30.18 9.06
C SER A 731 -3.18 29.66 9.47
N VAL A 732 -2.10 30.37 9.16
CA VAL A 732 -0.73 29.97 9.48
C VAL A 732 -0.61 29.61 10.96
N TRP A 733 -0.19 28.38 11.22
CA TRP A 733 0.09 27.88 12.58
C TRP A 733 1.56 27.48 12.76
N SER A 734 2.30 27.36 11.66
CA SER A 734 3.73 27.08 11.66
C SER A 734 4.55 28.31 12.05
N ALA A 735 5.85 28.33 11.80
CA ALA A 735 6.72 29.45 12.16
C ALA A 735 6.25 30.77 11.54
N ASN A 736 6.31 31.86 12.29
CA ASN A 736 5.91 33.24 11.92
C ASN A 736 4.40 33.47 11.72
N HIS A 737 3.55 32.74 12.44
CA HIS A 737 2.11 33.05 12.43
C HIS A 737 1.79 34.39 13.07
N SER A 738 0.75 35.06 12.56
CA SER A 738 0.11 36.21 13.21
C SER A 738 -1.09 35.72 14.02
N SER A 739 -1.38 36.43 15.11
CA SER A 739 -2.53 36.16 15.96
C SER A 739 -3.84 36.49 15.25
N LEU A 740 -4.92 35.79 15.63
CA LEU A 740 -6.29 36.12 15.22
C LEU A 740 -6.59 37.59 15.52
N PRO A 741 -7.45 38.29 14.74
CA PRO A 741 -8.36 37.72 13.74
C PRO A 741 -7.75 37.57 12.35
N HIS A 742 -8.26 36.63 11.56
CA HIS A 742 -7.94 36.40 10.16
C HIS A 742 -9.18 36.42 9.30
N PHE A 743 -9.06 36.77 8.00
CA PHE A 743 -10.20 36.82 7.13
C PHE A 743 -9.92 36.34 5.69
N VAL A 744 -10.97 35.85 5.07
CA VAL A 744 -10.99 35.40 3.68
C VAL A 744 -12.04 36.18 2.91
N VAL A 745 -11.69 36.70 1.73
CA VAL A 745 -12.60 37.44 0.84
C VAL A 745 -12.93 36.60 -0.39
N ILE A 746 -14.21 36.47 -0.67
CA ILE A 746 -14.77 35.65 -1.76
C ILE A 746 -15.47 36.57 -2.77
N ASP A 747 -15.13 36.50 -4.06
CA ASP A 747 -15.92 37.03 -5.18
C ASP A 747 -16.90 35.94 -5.65
N LEU A 748 -18.17 36.19 -5.56
CA LEU A 748 -19.25 35.29 -5.96
C LEU A 748 -19.42 35.21 -7.49
N GLY A 749 -18.65 36.01 -8.25
CA GLY A 749 -18.72 36.05 -9.70
C GLY A 749 -19.85 36.92 -10.28
N GLY A 750 -20.76 37.37 -9.43
CA GLY A 750 -21.91 38.25 -9.79
C GLY A 750 -22.75 38.58 -8.59
N ASP A 751 -23.75 39.45 -8.78
CA ASP A 751 -24.74 39.76 -7.74
C ASP A 751 -25.50 38.50 -7.37
N THR A 752 -25.39 38.12 -6.09
CA THR A 752 -25.90 36.86 -5.57
C THR A 752 -26.86 37.13 -4.40
N SER A 753 -28.07 36.54 -4.48
CA SER A 753 -29.07 36.60 -3.43
C SER A 753 -28.92 35.45 -2.43
N PHE A 754 -28.89 35.74 -1.13
CA PHE A 754 -28.82 34.74 -0.07
C PHE A 754 -29.51 35.22 1.21
N SER A 755 -29.81 34.28 2.12
CA SER A 755 -30.50 34.57 3.41
C SER A 755 -29.76 33.96 4.61
N GLY A 756 -28.72 33.16 4.39
CA GLY A 756 -27.92 32.55 5.44
C GLY A 756 -26.53 32.21 4.97
N ILE A 757 -25.70 31.83 5.95
CA ILE A 757 -24.41 31.24 5.71
C ILE A 757 -24.32 29.87 6.38
N ARG A 758 -23.52 28.99 5.87
CA ARG A 758 -23.15 27.73 6.49
C ARG A 758 -21.62 27.65 6.61
N TYR A 759 -21.17 27.49 7.84
CA TYR A 759 -19.81 27.15 8.18
C TYR A 759 -19.71 25.66 8.47
N VAL A 760 -18.73 24.97 7.93
CA VAL A 760 -18.42 23.57 8.24
C VAL A 760 -17.10 23.53 9.01
N ALA A 761 -17.17 23.07 10.24
CA ALA A 761 -16.00 22.95 11.10
C ALA A 761 -15.09 21.80 10.61
N ARG A 762 -13.78 21.93 10.82
CA ARG A 762 -12.84 20.81 10.64
C ARG A 762 -13.26 19.62 11.50
N PRO A 763 -13.15 18.37 11.01
CA PRO A 763 -13.54 17.20 11.78
C PRO A 763 -12.55 16.88 12.92
N GLY A 764 -13.07 16.32 14.02
CA GLY A 764 -12.32 15.78 15.14
C GLY A 764 -11.91 16.82 16.20
N LYS A 765 -11.35 16.34 17.29
CA LYS A 765 -10.78 17.17 18.39
C LYS A 765 -9.42 17.69 17.98
N LYS A 766 -9.39 18.68 17.11
CA LYS A 766 -8.15 19.36 16.72
C LYS A 766 -8.27 20.86 17.05
N PRO A 767 -7.17 21.52 17.43
CA PRO A 767 -7.17 22.97 17.62
C PRO A 767 -7.59 23.71 16.33
N ALA A 768 -7.85 25.00 16.41
CA ALA A 768 -8.21 25.88 15.30
C ALA A 768 -9.66 25.85 14.80
N LYS A 769 -10.61 25.20 15.44
CA LYS A 769 -12.03 25.43 15.11
C LYS A 769 -12.39 26.86 15.41
N THR A 770 -12.90 27.59 14.41
CA THR A 770 -13.35 28.98 14.60
C THR A 770 -14.43 29.05 15.66
N LYS A 771 -14.26 29.94 16.64
CA LYS A 771 -15.24 30.21 17.68
C LYS A 771 -16.05 31.47 17.36
N GLN A 772 -15.45 32.65 17.50
CA GLN A 772 -16.11 33.91 17.16
C GLN A 772 -15.83 34.27 15.71
N PHE A 773 -16.85 34.75 15.04
CA PHE A 773 -16.80 35.13 13.65
C PHE A 773 -17.54 36.45 13.35
N ALA A 774 -17.21 37.05 12.20
CA ALA A 774 -17.98 38.08 11.55
C ALA A 774 -18.09 37.80 10.05
N ILE A 775 -19.21 38.18 9.45
CA ILE A 775 -19.46 38.07 8.01
C ILE A 775 -19.75 39.46 7.49
N TYR A 776 -19.13 39.78 6.36
CA TYR A 776 -19.32 41.05 5.66
C TYR A 776 -19.81 40.78 4.24
N ALA A 777 -20.61 41.72 3.68
CA ALA A 777 -21.12 41.61 2.30
C ALA A 777 -21.13 42.99 1.64
N SER A 778 -20.72 43.02 0.36
CA SER A 778 -20.63 44.27 -0.40
C SER A 778 -20.86 44.02 -1.90
N ASP A 779 -21.44 45.00 -2.60
CA ASP A 779 -21.57 44.99 -4.06
C ASP A 779 -20.28 45.43 -4.77
N SER A 780 -19.33 46.00 -4.05
CA SER A 780 -18.05 46.47 -4.51
C SER A 780 -16.90 45.74 -3.78
N PRO A 781 -15.72 45.62 -4.38
CA PRO A 781 -14.58 45.07 -3.66
C PRO A 781 -14.33 45.81 -2.34
N PHE A 782 -14.07 45.08 -1.25
CA PHE A 782 -13.75 45.67 0.06
C PHE A 782 -12.50 46.54 -0.04
N ASN A 783 -12.71 47.84 -0.13
CA ASN A 783 -11.61 48.84 -0.21
C ASN A 783 -11.47 49.50 1.17
N GLY A 784 -10.53 49.03 1.99
CA GLY A 784 -10.21 49.70 3.23
C GLY A 784 -9.69 51.09 2.98
N ALA A 785 -10.26 52.10 3.63
CA ALA A 785 -9.50 53.34 3.91
C ALA A 785 -8.40 52.95 4.92
N LYS A 786 -7.15 53.34 4.67
CA LYS A 786 -6.08 53.29 5.66
C LYS A 786 -6.45 54.16 6.84
#